data_1b3c53853588bb947400ddf583876b13
#
_entry.id   1b3c53853588bb947400ddf583876b13
#
_cell.length_a   1.000
_cell.length_b   1.000
_cell.length_c   1.000
_cell.angle_alpha   90.00
_cell.angle_beta   90.00
_cell.angle_gamma   90.00
#
_symmetry.space_group_name_H-M   'P 1'
#
loop_
_entity.id
_entity.type
_entity.pdbx_description
1 polymer ?
#
loop_
_entity_poly.entity_id
_entity_poly.type
_entity_poly.pdbx_seq_one_letter_code
_entity_poly.pdbx_strand_id
1 'polypeptide(L)'
;MTSASDGVPARVANPVESSAECGPSNAFAVLHPQVQRWVWEQGWATLRDVQERAIPPILAADRDVVVSAATAAGKTEAAYLPLATRLLQETSTIMGFRVLSVSPLKALINDQYDRLQGLCERLDLPLHRRHGDVSASEKGRAIKEPGGVLLITPESLEALMVLRGSQVASLFQPLCGIVVDELHAFIGTERGMQLQSLLHRLELTIRRRVPRIGLSATLGEPGLAVRALRHDGRWPCQIVQADGGGQTVRLKLHGFIERDPFRQRGSSSEDEKPPHEENQDEIITALFQTLRGDSHLVFANARGTVEIIADKLRRRCEDQHLPNEFWPHHGNLSKAIREDVEAALKQRDTPATAICTSTLELGIDIGQMASVAQIGCPPSVAALRQRLGRSGRRGSPSVLRLYVQERALTPLVSVVDLLRMRFFQTVAMVNLMLRRWTEPPRPNRLHLSTLVQQLLSLLAQRGGIQPHEAWRVFCQTGPFHGLGNNHFKQLLRDLAKHDLITQDHDGTLVLAAMGERVVNHYTFYAAFQTPEEYRLISNGKTLGTLPVDFPLAPGQMLLFAGKRWQILEINEKGRAIILTPSQGGQPPLFSGNGAWIHDAVRQEMFALYGADDVPPYLDAGAQRLLVEGRDHFRRLDLGRVRLLQEGTEVLLFVWQGDRVLHTLRFWLVAEGIKANQEWTLLRLDKCKVPEVEALLSRFVAHGPPEPLTLARHVAIKKTEKHHPYLSEELLDLELAGNVFDPQSAWEALRKTQAS
;
A
#
# COMPACT_ATOMS: atom_id res chain seq x y z
N MET A 1 -17.41 -43.18 -23.95
CA MET A 1 -17.22 -43.79 -22.63
C MET A 1 -16.04 -43.09 -22.00
N THR A 2 -16.31 -42.06 -21.28
CA THR A 2 -16.45 -41.89 -19.80
C THR A 2 -15.07 -41.88 -19.15
N SER A 3 -14.65 -40.95 -18.39
CA SER A 3 -15.32 -40.23 -17.32
C SER A 3 -14.55 -38.97 -16.94
N ALA A 4 -15.28 -37.91 -16.70
CA ALA A 4 -14.84 -36.74 -15.97
C ALA A 4 -14.58 -37.11 -14.51
N SER A 5 -13.54 -36.54 -13.89
CA SER A 5 -13.39 -36.56 -12.45
C SER A 5 -13.45 -35.13 -11.94
N ASP A 6 -14.56 -34.86 -11.28
CA ASP A 6 -14.89 -33.63 -10.57
C ASP A 6 -13.87 -33.29 -9.48
N GLY A 7 -13.30 -32.09 -9.56
CA GLY A 7 -12.55 -31.49 -8.48
C GLY A 7 -13.51 -30.99 -7.39
N VAL A 8 -13.42 -31.61 -6.23
CA VAL A 8 -14.15 -31.20 -5.02
C VAL A 8 -13.62 -29.87 -4.52
N PRO A 9 -14.45 -28.82 -4.36
CA PRO A 9 -14.01 -27.59 -3.71
C PRO A 9 -13.83 -27.81 -2.21
N ALA A 10 -12.70 -27.38 -1.67
CA ALA A 10 -12.42 -27.41 -0.26
C ALA A 10 -13.52 -26.67 0.52
N ARG A 11 -14.24 -27.37 1.37
CA ARG A 11 -15.20 -26.80 2.31
C ARG A 11 -14.47 -25.92 3.30
N VAL A 12 -14.66 -24.62 3.19
CA VAL A 12 -14.41 -23.67 4.27
C VAL A 12 -15.52 -23.93 5.32
N ALA A 13 -15.16 -24.51 6.44
CA ALA A 13 -16.07 -24.65 7.56
C ALA A 13 -16.34 -23.25 8.14
N ASN A 14 -17.54 -22.75 7.94
CA ASN A 14 -18.10 -21.66 8.73
C ASN A 14 -18.66 -22.25 10.03
N PRO A 15 -18.18 -21.84 11.19
CA PRO A 15 -18.96 -21.91 12.40
C PRO A 15 -19.47 -20.52 12.76
N VAL A 16 -20.66 -20.20 12.32
CA VAL A 16 -21.52 -19.27 13.06
C VAL A 16 -22.29 -20.16 14.03
N GLU A 17 -21.79 -20.30 15.24
CA GLU A 17 -22.57 -20.74 16.37
C GLU A 17 -22.76 -19.59 17.36
N SER A 18 -24.02 -19.41 17.68
CA SER A 18 -24.60 -18.44 18.58
C SER A 18 -24.01 -18.47 19.99
N SER A 19 -23.88 -17.29 20.58
CA SER A 19 -23.85 -16.94 22.00
C SER A 19 -24.22 -18.08 22.96
N ALA A 20 -23.21 -18.76 23.49
CA ALA A 20 -23.27 -19.41 24.78
C ALA A 20 -22.50 -18.51 25.77
N GLU A 21 -23.09 -18.21 26.90
CA GLU A 21 -22.47 -17.55 28.03
C GLU A 21 -21.19 -18.28 28.41
N CYS A 22 -20.06 -17.76 27.98
CA CYS A 22 -18.75 -18.30 28.32
C CYS A 22 -18.34 -17.67 29.65
N GLY A 23 -18.22 -18.49 30.70
CA GLY A 23 -17.58 -18.10 31.95
C GLY A 23 -16.16 -17.57 31.70
N PRO A 24 -15.44 -17.03 32.71
CA PRO A 24 -14.14 -16.38 32.53
C PRO A 24 -13.22 -17.28 31.72
N SER A 25 -12.78 -16.80 30.55
CA SER A 25 -11.99 -17.59 29.61
C SER A 25 -10.68 -18.03 30.28
N ASN A 26 -10.33 -19.30 30.11
CA ASN A 26 -9.14 -19.91 30.73
C ASN A 26 -7.81 -19.50 30.07
N ALA A 27 -7.80 -18.49 29.18
CA ALA A 27 -6.62 -18.11 28.43
C ALA A 27 -5.48 -17.57 29.33
N PHE A 28 -5.83 -16.86 30.41
CA PHE A 28 -4.83 -16.42 31.39
C PHE A 28 -4.24 -17.60 32.17
N ALA A 29 -5.07 -18.58 32.54
CA ALA A 29 -4.65 -19.75 33.34
C ALA A 29 -3.68 -20.68 32.58
N VAL A 30 -3.73 -20.70 31.25
CA VAL A 30 -2.81 -21.55 30.43
C VAL A 30 -1.47 -20.91 30.16
N LEU A 31 -1.26 -19.62 30.53
CA LEU A 31 0.03 -18.96 30.44
C LEU A 31 0.99 -19.49 31.52
N HIS A 32 2.30 -19.45 31.23
CA HIS A 32 3.32 -19.81 32.20
C HIS A 32 3.25 -18.90 33.45
N PRO A 33 3.45 -19.41 34.70
CA PRO A 33 3.30 -18.61 35.92
C PRO A 33 4.12 -17.31 35.95
N GLN A 34 5.31 -17.29 35.37
CA GLN A 34 6.12 -16.08 35.27
C GLN A 34 5.49 -15.03 34.32
N VAL A 35 4.84 -15.46 33.23
CA VAL A 35 4.11 -14.58 32.30
C VAL A 35 2.85 -14.04 32.97
N GLN A 36 2.11 -14.91 33.71
CA GLN A 36 0.95 -14.47 34.52
C GLN A 36 1.34 -13.38 35.54
N ARG A 37 2.48 -13.58 36.23
CA ARG A 37 2.99 -12.60 37.19
C ARG A 37 3.34 -11.27 36.52
N TRP A 38 3.98 -11.31 35.34
CA TRP A 38 4.26 -10.10 34.58
C TRP A 38 2.98 -9.35 34.18
N VAL A 39 1.94 -10.05 33.69
CA VAL A 39 0.64 -9.46 33.35
C VAL A 39 0.01 -8.79 34.57
N TRP A 40 0.10 -9.45 35.74
CA TRP A 40 -0.39 -8.88 36.99
C TRP A 40 0.40 -7.63 37.43
N GLU A 41 1.73 -7.65 37.30
CA GLU A 41 2.62 -6.51 37.60
C GLU A 41 2.33 -5.30 36.69
N GLN A 42 1.80 -5.52 35.46
CA GLN A 42 1.33 -4.45 34.57
C GLN A 42 -0.01 -3.83 35.02
N GLY A 43 -0.64 -4.33 36.07
CA GLY A 43 -1.93 -3.84 36.56
C GLY A 43 -3.10 -4.20 35.67
N TRP A 44 -3.01 -5.23 34.84
CA TRP A 44 -4.11 -5.64 33.97
C TRP A 44 -5.10 -6.51 34.73
N ALA A 45 -6.31 -5.96 34.93
CA ALA A 45 -7.38 -6.67 35.65
C ALA A 45 -7.90 -7.88 34.85
N THR A 46 -7.95 -7.78 33.51
CA THR A 46 -8.41 -8.81 32.58
C THR A 46 -7.60 -8.74 31.28
N LEU A 47 -7.51 -9.87 30.58
CA LEU A 47 -7.04 -9.89 29.20
C LEU A 47 -8.13 -9.28 28.30
N ARG A 48 -7.71 -8.72 27.15
CA ARG A 48 -8.64 -8.20 26.15
C ARG A 48 -9.19 -9.36 25.31
N ASP A 49 -10.38 -9.20 24.72
CA ASP A 49 -11.02 -10.22 23.86
C ASP A 49 -10.07 -10.83 22.83
N VAL A 50 -9.31 -9.97 22.12
CA VAL A 50 -8.34 -10.45 21.13
C VAL A 50 -7.22 -11.31 21.75
N GLN A 51 -6.79 -11.00 22.97
CA GLN A 51 -5.77 -11.77 23.69
C GLN A 51 -6.35 -13.10 24.16
N GLU A 52 -7.55 -13.08 24.76
CA GLU A 52 -8.27 -14.26 25.19
C GLU A 52 -8.44 -15.29 24.09
N ARG A 53 -8.82 -14.83 22.87
CA ARG A 53 -9.09 -15.69 21.72
C ARG A 53 -7.84 -16.12 20.97
N ALA A 54 -6.74 -15.36 21.02
CA ALA A 54 -5.51 -15.65 20.30
C ALA A 54 -4.55 -16.56 21.09
N ILE A 55 -4.52 -16.46 22.42
CA ILE A 55 -3.59 -17.23 23.26
C ILE A 55 -3.71 -18.74 23.06
N PRO A 56 -4.89 -19.38 23.13
CA PRO A 56 -4.98 -20.83 23.02
C PRO A 56 -4.49 -21.40 21.69
N PRO A 57 -4.88 -20.91 20.50
CA PRO A 57 -4.40 -21.46 19.23
C PRO A 57 -2.91 -21.19 18.99
N ILE A 58 -2.34 -20.10 19.51
CA ILE A 58 -0.89 -19.83 19.40
C ILE A 58 -0.09 -20.78 20.30
N LEU A 59 -0.58 -21.10 21.50
CA LEU A 59 0.03 -22.07 22.40
C LEU A 59 0.00 -23.48 21.81
N ALA A 60 -1.11 -23.88 21.18
CA ALA A 60 -1.25 -25.20 20.56
C ALA A 60 -0.21 -25.43 19.44
N ALA A 61 0.20 -24.37 18.72
CA ALA A 61 1.24 -24.39 17.69
C ALA A 61 1.04 -25.42 16.56
N ASP A 62 -0.18 -25.89 16.36
CA ASP A 62 -0.57 -26.87 15.35
C ASP A 62 -1.09 -26.22 14.05
N ARG A 63 -1.19 -24.90 14.04
CA ARG A 63 -1.73 -24.08 12.95
C ARG A 63 -1.08 -22.71 12.87
N ASP A 64 -1.28 -22.04 11.74
CA ASP A 64 -1.02 -20.60 11.62
C ASP A 64 -2.18 -19.80 12.25
N VAL A 65 -1.92 -18.58 12.72
CA VAL A 65 -2.94 -17.72 13.33
C VAL A 65 -2.86 -16.33 12.72
N VAL A 66 -4.00 -15.79 12.28
CA VAL A 66 -4.12 -14.39 11.88
C VAL A 66 -4.92 -13.64 12.93
N VAL A 67 -4.31 -12.64 13.55
CA VAL A 67 -4.95 -11.79 14.56
C VAL A 67 -5.29 -10.45 13.92
N SER A 68 -6.59 -10.19 13.77
CA SER A 68 -7.11 -8.94 13.22
C SER A 68 -7.83 -8.14 14.30
N ALA A 69 -7.28 -6.99 14.64
CA ALA A 69 -7.89 -6.07 15.60
C ALA A 69 -7.40 -4.64 15.36
N ALA A 70 -8.17 -3.66 15.80
CA ALA A 70 -7.81 -2.25 15.69
C ALA A 70 -6.42 -1.95 16.29
N THR A 71 -5.83 -0.82 15.89
CA THR A 71 -4.59 -0.33 16.50
C THR A 71 -4.81 -0.16 18.02
N ALA A 72 -3.82 -0.50 18.82
CA ALA A 72 -3.87 -0.49 20.29
C ALA A 72 -4.87 -1.47 20.94
N ALA A 73 -5.42 -2.43 20.22
CA ALA A 73 -6.26 -3.49 20.80
C ALA A 73 -5.48 -4.56 21.57
N GLY A 74 -4.14 -4.50 21.61
CA GLY A 74 -3.31 -5.47 22.32
C GLY A 74 -2.88 -6.66 21.46
N LYS A 75 -2.76 -6.47 20.11
CA LYS A 75 -2.31 -7.52 19.17
C LYS A 75 -0.90 -8.04 19.47
N THR A 76 0.01 -7.14 19.84
CA THR A 76 1.39 -7.51 20.18
C THR A 76 1.41 -8.48 21.34
N GLU A 77 0.74 -8.13 22.43
CA GLU A 77 0.65 -8.98 23.62
C GLU A 77 -0.10 -10.28 23.34
N ALA A 78 -1.14 -10.26 22.48
CA ALA A 78 -1.85 -11.45 22.04
C ALA A 78 -0.92 -12.49 21.37
N ALA A 79 0.14 -12.05 20.67
CA ALA A 79 1.14 -12.92 20.06
C ALA A 79 2.26 -13.29 21.04
N TYR A 80 2.78 -12.33 21.80
CA TYR A 80 4.01 -12.56 22.56
C TYR A 80 3.80 -13.21 23.93
N LEU A 81 2.64 -13.05 24.59
CA LEU A 81 2.36 -13.77 25.85
C LEU A 81 2.38 -15.30 25.68
N PRO A 82 1.67 -15.88 24.67
CA PRO A 82 1.76 -17.32 24.43
C PRO A 82 3.15 -17.75 23.92
N LEU A 83 3.82 -16.95 23.08
CA LEU A 83 5.18 -17.28 22.64
C LEU A 83 6.19 -17.27 23.79
N ALA A 84 6.14 -16.29 24.68
CA ALA A 84 6.96 -16.26 25.90
C ALA A 84 6.68 -17.49 26.78
N THR A 85 5.43 -17.88 26.94
CA THR A 85 5.03 -19.11 27.65
C THR A 85 5.70 -20.33 27.02
N ARG A 86 5.66 -20.50 25.70
CA ARG A 86 6.34 -21.59 25.01
C ARG A 86 7.85 -21.56 25.18
N LEU A 87 8.47 -20.38 25.12
CA LEU A 87 9.90 -20.22 25.32
C LEU A 87 10.36 -20.70 26.70
N LEU A 88 9.53 -20.51 27.73
CA LEU A 88 9.80 -20.96 29.10
C LEU A 88 9.52 -22.44 29.32
N GLN A 89 8.52 -22.99 28.61
CA GLN A 89 8.14 -24.42 28.72
C GLN A 89 9.07 -25.33 27.93
N GLU A 90 9.50 -24.89 26.76
CA GLU A 90 10.38 -25.66 25.88
C GLU A 90 11.83 -25.36 26.18
N THR A 91 12.49 -26.13 27.03
CA THR A 91 13.93 -26.03 27.25
C THR A 91 14.66 -26.57 26.01
N SER A 92 15.25 -25.73 25.20
CA SER A 92 16.10 -26.13 24.07
C SER A 92 17.56 -25.99 24.46
N THR A 93 18.33 -27.05 24.29
CA THR A 93 19.80 -27.02 24.40
C THR A 93 20.49 -26.48 23.14
N ILE A 94 19.73 -26.31 22.05
CA ILE A 94 20.23 -25.81 20.76
C ILE A 94 20.28 -24.29 20.81
N MET A 95 21.47 -23.72 20.62
CA MET A 95 21.66 -22.28 20.45
C MET A 95 21.03 -21.81 19.14
N GLY A 96 20.29 -20.69 19.18
CA GLY A 96 19.64 -20.11 18.01
C GLY A 96 18.41 -19.26 18.38
N PHE A 97 17.91 -18.50 17.41
CA PHE A 97 16.71 -17.71 17.60
C PHE A 97 15.46 -18.60 17.72
N ARG A 98 14.66 -18.34 18.74
CA ARG A 98 13.46 -19.12 19.06
C ARG A 98 12.20 -18.50 18.45
N VAL A 99 12.14 -17.18 18.34
CA VAL A 99 11.05 -16.44 17.70
C VAL A 99 11.63 -15.46 16.68
N LEU A 100 11.12 -15.51 15.46
CA LEU A 100 11.43 -14.55 14.40
C LEU A 100 10.24 -13.60 14.24
N SER A 101 10.44 -12.30 14.44
CA SER A 101 9.42 -11.29 14.24
C SER A 101 9.79 -10.37 13.08
N VAL A 102 8.97 -10.33 12.05
CA VAL A 102 9.21 -9.51 10.86
C VAL A 102 8.23 -8.36 10.81
N SER A 103 8.76 -7.13 10.71
CA SER A 103 7.96 -5.91 10.62
C SER A 103 8.32 -5.11 9.36
N PRO A 104 7.36 -4.35 8.77
CA PRO A 104 7.60 -3.62 7.53
C PRO A 104 8.47 -2.38 7.70
N LEU A 105 8.58 -1.80 8.88
CA LEU A 105 9.30 -0.55 9.11
C LEU A 105 10.29 -0.67 10.27
N LYS A 106 11.44 0.02 10.15
CA LYS A 106 12.46 0.12 11.19
C LYS A 106 11.91 0.75 12.48
N ALA A 107 11.08 1.77 12.36
CA ALA A 107 10.44 2.43 13.49
C ALA A 107 9.52 1.49 14.28
N LEU A 108 8.78 0.61 13.60
CA LEU A 108 7.97 -0.43 14.24
C LEU A 108 8.82 -1.44 15.02
N ILE A 109 9.99 -1.81 14.47
CA ILE A 109 10.91 -2.71 15.17
C ILE A 109 11.41 -2.06 16.46
N ASN A 110 11.79 -0.78 16.44
CA ASN A 110 12.22 -0.06 17.62
C ASN A 110 11.09 0.03 18.66
N ASP A 111 9.88 0.41 18.25
CA ASP A 111 8.71 0.46 19.12
C ASP A 111 8.38 -0.92 19.75
N GLN A 112 8.42 -1.99 18.94
CA GLN A 112 8.25 -3.35 19.45
C GLN A 112 9.37 -3.77 20.42
N TYR A 113 10.62 -3.39 20.11
CA TYR A 113 11.75 -3.67 20.98
C TYR A 113 11.55 -3.03 22.36
N ASP A 114 11.25 -1.74 22.39
CA ASP A 114 11.01 -1.02 23.65
C ASP A 114 9.83 -1.59 24.44
N ARG A 115 8.75 -2.01 23.76
CA ARG A 115 7.57 -2.64 24.40
C ARG A 115 7.83 -4.03 24.95
N LEU A 116 8.64 -4.83 24.27
CA LEU A 116 8.95 -6.21 24.64
C LEU A 116 10.09 -6.29 25.64
N GLN A 117 10.91 -5.24 25.77
CA GLN A 117 12.09 -5.23 26.63
C GLN A 117 11.74 -5.59 28.07
N GLY A 118 10.73 -4.96 28.67
CA GLY A 118 10.30 -5.23 30.05
C GLY A 118 9.81 -6.67 30.26
N LEU A 119 9.11 -7.25 29.28
CA LEU A 119 8.69 -8.65 29.33
C LEU A 119 9.90 -9.59 29.22
N CYS A 120 10.79 -9.34 28.25
CA CYS A 120 11.93 -10.20 27.99
C CYS A 120 12.96 -10.17 29.13
N GLU A 121 13.27 -8.99 29.68
CA GLU A 121 14.14 -8.82 30.86
C GLU A 121 13.58 -9.54 32.09
N ARG A 122 12.28 -9.42 32.35
CA ARG A 122 11.61 -10.08 33.48
C ARG A 122 11.64 -11.61 33.39
N LEU A 123 11.68 -12.15 32.15
CA LEU A 123 11.65 -13.59 31.87
C LEU A 123 13.05 -14.17 31.53
N ASP A 124 14.10 -13.37 31.58
CA ASP A 124 15.47 -13.72 31.19
C ASP A 124 15.54 -14.28 29.74
N LEU A 125 14.78 -13.65 28.82
CA LEU A 125 14.72 -14.01 27.41
C LEU A 125 15.54 -13.01 26.59
N PRO A 126 16.53 -13.47 25.81
CA PRO A 126 17.26 -12.58 24.89
C PRO A 126 16.34 -11.91 23.88
N LEU A 127 16.51 -10.60 23.69
CA LEU A 127 15.78 -9.80 22.72
C LEU A 127 16.76 -9.07 21.81
N HIS A 128 16.65 -9.31 20.51
CA HIS A 128 17.52 -8.75 19.49
C HIS A 128 16.73 -7.97 18.44
N ARG A 129 17.31 -6.89 17.92
CA ARG A 129 16.77 -6.16 16.76
C ARG A 129 17.81 -6.08 15.65
N ARG A 130 17.33 -6.14 14.39
CA ARG A 130 18.19 -6.09 13.22
C ARG A 130 17.51 -5.35 12.06
N HIS A 131 17.97 -4.15 11.79
CA HIS A 131 17.59 -3.32 10.63
C HIS A 131 18.75 -2.40 10.22
N GLY A 132 18.59 -1.64 9.14
CA GLY A 132 19.68 -0.83 8.57
C GLY A 132 20.38 0.07 9.58
N ASP A 133 19.63 0.68 10.50
CA ASP A 133 20.12 1.71 11.43
C ASP A 133 20.70 1.16 12.74
N VAL A 134 20.62 -0.16 12.96
CA VAL A 134 21.25 -0.84 14.12
C VAL A 134 22.76 -0.92 13.93
N SER A 135 23.54 -0.70 14.99
CA SER A 135 25.01 -0.71 14.97
C SER A 135 25.57 -2.07 14.55
N ALA A 136 26.77 -2.07 13.93
CA ALA A 136 27.46 -3.30 13.54
C ALA A 136 27.79 -4.19 14.75
N SER A 137 28.12 -3.58 15.91
CA SER A 137 28.41 -4.30 17.16
C SER A 137 27.18 -5.04 17.70
N GLU A 138 26.01 -4.39 17.72
CA GLU A 138 24.75 -4.98 18.15
C GLU A 138 24.32 -6.13 17.21
N LYS A 139 24.42 -5.90 15.88
CA LYS A 139 24.21 -6.97 14.88
C LYS A 139 25.15 -8.16 15.04
N GLY A 140 26.42 -7.89 15.39
CA GLY A 140 27.43 -8.90 15.63
C GLY A 140 27.17 -9.74 16.90
N ARG A 141 26.73 -9.07 17.99
CA ARG A 141 26.37 -9.74 19.26
C ARG A 141 25.19 -10.69 19.04
N ALA A 142 24.14 -10.26 18.35
CA ALA A 142 22.98 -11.09 18.04
C ALA A 142 23.33 -12.39 17.29
N ILE A 143 24.41 -12.40 16.49
CA ILE A 143 24.87 -13.60 15.78
C ILE A 143 25.79 -14.46 16.64
N LYS A 144 26.59 -13.86 17.54
CA LYS A 144 27.49 -14.60 18.44
C LYS A 144 26.73 -15.31 19.56
N GLU A 145 25.67 -14.66 20.04
CA GLU A 145 24.83 -15.12 21.14
C GLU A 145 23.37 -15.18 20.71
N PRO A 146 23.01 -16.03 19.71
CA PRO A 146 21.66 -16.11 19.21
C PRO A 146 20.75 -16.78 20.22
N GLY A 147 19.64 -16.16 20.55
CA GLY A 147 18.65 -16.68 21.50
C GLY A 147 17.32 -15.89 21.45
N GLY A 148 16.33 -16.34 22.17
CA GLY A 148 15.07 -15.64 22.39
C GLY A 148 14.40 -15.13 21.13
N VAL A 149 14.17 -13.81 21.06
CA VAL A 149 13.38 -13.14 20.02
C VAL A 149 14.28 -12.29 19.12
N LEU A 150 14.14 -12.45 17.81
CA LEU A 150 14.78 -11.58 16.79
C LEU A 150 13.73 -10.75 16.08
N LEU A 151 13.77 -9.43 16.24
CA LEU A 151 12.97 -8.45 15.50
C LEU A 151 13.75 -8.00 14.25
N ILE A 152 13.16 -8.13 13.05
CA ILE A 152 13.91 -7.92 11.79
C ILE A 152 13.01 -7.36 10.69
N THR A 153 13.62 -6.65 9.71
CA THR A 153 12.94 -6.33 8.45
C THR A 153 13.18 -7.40 7.39
N PRO A 154 12.33 -7.54 6.36
CA PRO A 154 12.55 -8.49 5.26
C PRO A 154 13.93 -8.32 4.60
N GLU A 155 14.36 -7.09 4.36
CA GLU A 155 15.67 -6.77 3.75
C GLU A 155 16.85 -7.23 4.63
N SER A 156 16.68 -7.11 5.94
CA SER A 156 17.73 -7.56 6.88
C SER A 156 17.77 -9.07 7.01
N LEU A 157 16.63 -9.75 6.86
CA LEU A 157 16.56 -11.20 6.78
C LEU A 157 17.19 -11.69 5.47
N GLU A 158 16.93 -11.03 4.34
CA GLU A 158 17.58 -11.29 3.06
C GLU A 158 19.09 -11.18 3.16
N ALA A 159 19.58 -10.06 3.73
CA ALA A 159 21.02 -9.84 3.94
C ALA A 159 21.63 -10.93 4.83
N LEU A 160 20.93 -11.41 5.84
CA LEU A 160 21.39 -12.49 6.70
C LEU A 160 21.49 -13.82 5.94
N MET A 161 20.49 -14.15 5.10
CA MET A 161 20.49 -15.36 4.29
C MET A 161 21.60 -15.35 3.23
N VAL A 162 21.88 -14.22 2.60
CA VAL A 162 22.94 -14.06 1.60
C VAL A 162 24.33 -14.08 2.25
N LEU A 163 24.55 -13.22 3.27
CA LEU A 163 25.87 -13.05 3.86
C LEU A 163 26.29 -14.17 4.84
N ARG A 164 25.31 -14.91 5.35
CA ARG A 164 25.51 -15.96 6.36
C ARG A 164 24.83 -17.28 5.98
N GLY A 165 24.72 -17.57 4.69
CA GLY A 165 23.99 -18.73 4.14
C GLY A 165 24.27 -20.03 4.84
N SER A 166 25.55 -20.35 5.13
CA SER A 166 25.96 -21.55 5.83
C SER A 166 25.55 -21.60 7.32
N GLN A 167 25.29 -20.45 7.94
CA GLN A 167 24.90 -20.35 9.35
C GLN A 167 23.37 -20.29 9.54
N VAL A 168 22.59 -20.11 8.48
CA VAL A 168 21.11 -19.96 8.58
C VAL A 168 20.48 -21.16 9.28
N ALA A 169 20.92 -22.37 8.95
CA ALA A 169 20.39 -23.57 9.58
C ALA A 169 20.63 -23.56 11.11
N SER A 170 21.83 -23.30 11.57
CA SER A 170 22.17 -23.29 13.01
C SER A 170 21.47 -22.12 13.74
N LEU A 171 21.42 -20.94 13.13
CA LEU A 171 20.77 -19.76 13.73
C LEU A 171 19.27 -19.93 13.95
N PHE A 172 18.57 -20.68 13.08
CA PHE A 172 17.11 -20.79 13.09
C PHE A 172 16.59 -22.22 13.37
N GLN A 173 17.46 -23.20 13.61
CA GLN A 173 17.04 -24.57 13.93
C GLN A 173 16.04 -24.63 15.10
N PRO A 174 16.22 -23.91 16.23
CA PRO A 174 15.29 -23.99 17.36
C PRO A 174 14.06 -23.06 17.23
N LEU A 175 13.79 -22.50 16.04
CA LEU A 175 12.70 -21.53 15.82
C LEU A 175 11.34 -22.15 16.13
N CYS A 176 10.60 -21.66 17.11
CA CYS A 176 9.30 -22.18 17.51
C CYS A 176 8.11 -21.34 17.01
N GLY A 177 8.33 -20.11 16.54
CA GLY A 177 7.27 -19.26 16.01
C GLY A 177 7.79 -18.13 15.12
N ILE A 178 6.98 -17.73 14.14
CA ILE A 178 7.24 -16.57 13.26
C ILE A 178 6.10 -15.59 13.41
N VAL A 179 6.39 -14.34 13.77
CA VAL A 179 5.42 -13.25 13.81
C VAL A 179 5.62 -12.37 12.60
N VAL A 180 4.55 -12.10 11.85
CA VAL A 180 4.52 -11.11 10.76
C VAL A 180 3.63 -9.97 11.20
N ASP A 181 4.27 -8.86 11.60
CA ASP A 181 3.54 -7.67 12.05
C ASP A 181 3.10 -6.80 10.87
N GLU A 182 1.97 -6.11 11.05
CA GLU A 182 1.32 -5.32 10.01
C GLU A 182 1.19 -6.10 8.68
N LEU A 183 0.71 -7.35 8.77
CA LEU A 183 0.61 -8.29 7.64
C LEU A 183 -0.03 -7.67 6.40
N HIS A 184 -1.01 -6.78 6.57
CA HIS A 184 -1.69 -6.10 5.46
C HIS A 184 -0.75 -5.24 4.60
N ALA A 185 0.37 -4.74 5.14
CA ALA A 185 1.35 -3.98 4.39
C ALA A 185 2.18 -4.83 3.41
N PHE A 186 2.12 -6.15 3.54
CA PHE A 186 2.84 -7.10 2.68
C PHE A 186 1.96 -7.68 1.57
N ILE A 187 0.62 -7.66 1.72
CA ILE A 187 -0.28 -8.36 0.80
C ILE A 187 -0.24 -7.71 -0.59
N GLY A 188 0.10 -8.51 -1.62
CA GLY A 188 0.11 -8.09 -3.03
C GLY A 188 1.24 -7.13 -3.41
N THR A 189 2.31 -7.04 -2.63
CA THR A 189 3.48 -6.20 -2.88
C THR A 189 4.73 -7.02 -3.19
N GLU A 190 5.71 -6.43 -3.91
CA GLU A 190 7.04 -7.05 -4.14
C GLU A 190 7.69 -7.45 -2.81
N ARG A 191 7.60 -6.60 -1.82
CA ARG A 191 8.14 -6.84 -0.48
C ARG A 191 7.45 -8.01 0.24
N GLY A 192 6.15 -8.16 0.04
CA GLY A 192 5.38 -9.28 0.58
C GLY A 192 5.75 -10.60 -0.09
N MET A 193 5.96 -10.59 -1.40
CA MET A 193 6.42 -11.75 -2.14
C MET A 193 7.85 -12.15 -1.73
N GLN A 194 8.74 -11.16 -1.53
CA GLN A 194 10.07 -11.39 -0.94
C GLN A 194 9.96 -12.08 0.41
N LEU A 195 9.12 -11.57 1.32
CA LEU A 195 8.94 -12.15 2.65
C LEU A 195 8.43 -13.60 2.58
N GLN A 196 7.42 -13.87 1.75
CA GLN A 196 6.92 -15.24 1.57
C GLN A 196 8.01 -16.18 1.08
N SER A 197 8.83 -15.75 0.11
CA SER A 197 9.95 -16.51 -0.41
C SER A 197 11.03 -16.78 0.67
N LEU A 198 11.38 -15.75 1.45
CA LEU A 198 12.35 -15.88 2.55
C LEU A 198 11.88 -16.86 3.61
N LEU A 199 10.62 -16.76 4.05
CA LEU A 199 10.06 -17.66 5.04
C LEU A 199 9.95 -19.11 4.52
N HIS A 200 9.59 -19.28 3.24
CA HIS A 200 9.58 -20.59 2.59
C HIS A 200 11.00 -21.19 2.52
N ARG A 201 12.00 -20.44 2.06
CA ARG A 201 13.40 -20.86 1.99
C ARG A 201 13.97 -21.18 3.38
N LEU A 202 13.58 -20.41 4.40
CA LEU A 202 13.98 -20.66 5.79
C LEU A 202 13.46 -22.01 6.26
N GLU A 203 12.17 -22.31 6.08
CA GLU A 203 11.57 -23.61 6.46
C GLU A 203 12.21 -24.78 5.69
N LEU A 204 12.55 -24.60 4.41
CA LEU A 204 13.30 -25.61 3.63
C LEU A 204 14.71 -25.83 4.21
N THR A 205 15.37 -24.77 4.67
CA THR A 205 16.73 -24.85 5.24
C THR A 205 16.74 -25.57 6.57
N ILE A 206 15.76 -25.29 7.45
CA ILE A 206 15.63 -25.98 8.76
C ILE A 206 14.86 -27.30 8.67
N ARG A 207 14.36 -27.66 7.47
CA ARG A 207 13.65 -28.92 7.16
C ARG A 207 12.40 -29.17 8.00
N ARG A 208 11.72 -28.10 8.43
CA ARG A 208 10.44 -28.20 9.16
C ARG A 208 9.60 -26.95 8.97
N ARG A 209 8.30 -27.09 9.13
CA ARG A 209 7.36 -25.95 9.18
C ARG A 209 7.39 -25.34 10.58
N VAL A 210 7.18 -24.02 10.60
CA VAL A 210 7.09 -23.24 11.84
C VAL A 210 5.75 -22.51 11.84
N PRO A 211 4.97 -22.55 12.94
CA PRO A 211 3.73 -21.80 13.05
C PRO A 211 3.95 -20.31 12.81
N ARG A 212 3.10 -19.69 11.99
CA ARG A 212 3.17 -18.27 11.66
C ARG A 212 2.00 -17.53 12.28
N ILE A 213 2.28 -16.36 12.83
CA ILE A 213 1.30 -15.48 13.47
C ILE A 213 1.31 -14.16 12.68
N GLY A 214 0.21 -13.88 11.99
CA GLY A 214 0.03 -12.63 11.26
C GLY A 214 -0.74 -11.62 12.11
N LEU A 215 -0.17 -10.43 12.36
CA LEU A 215 -0.86 -9.33 13.05
C LEU A 215 -1.30 -8.29 12.02
N SER A 216 -2.57 -7.89 12.06
CA SER A 216 -3.11 -6.90 11.13
C SER A 216 -4.10 -5.96 11.81
N ALA A 217 -4.08 -4.68 11.41
CA ALA A 217 -5.04 -3.70 11.88
C ALA A 217 -6.36 -3.76 11.08
N THR A 218 -6.27 -4.15 9.82
CA THR A 218 -7.40 -4.20 8.89
C THR A 218 -7.28 -5.43 7.99
N LEU A 219 -8.35 -6.19 7.85
CA LEU A 219 -8.48 -7.25 6.87
C LEU A 219 -9.73 -6.97 6.05
N GLY A 220 -9.57 -6.60 4.79
CA GLY A 220 -10.69 -6.47 3.87
C GLY A 220 -11.29 -7.84 3.54
N GLU A 221 -10.43 -8.81 3.26
CA GLU A 221 -10.80 -10.20 2.95
C GLU A 221 -9.87 -11.17 3.73
N PRO A 222 -10.40 -11.86 4.74
CA PRO A 222 -9.60 -12.73 5.61
C PRO A 222 -8.83 -13.84 4.88
N GLY A 223 -9.40 -14.40 3.81
CA GLY A 223 -8.75 -15.44 3.00
C GLY A 223 -7.46 -14.97 2.32
N LEU A 224 -7.36 -13.68 1.99
CA LEU A 224 -6.14 -13.10 1.42
C LEU A 224 -5.01 -13.02 2.46
N ALA A 225 -5.34 -12.70 3.70
CA ALA A 225 -4.35 -12.67 4.79
C ALA A 225 -3.77 -14.06 5.06
N VAL A 226 -4.60 -15.11 5.00
CA VAL A 226 -4.15 -16.51 5.13
C VAL A 226 -3.16 -16.84 4.01
N ARG A 227 -3.49 -16.54 2.75
CA ARG A 227 -2.59 -16.78 1.61
C ARG A 227 -1.31 -15.93 1.66
N ALA A 228 -1.40 -14.71 2.19
CA ALA A 228 -0.22 -13.86 2.36
C ALA A 228 0.70 -14.35 3.47
N LEU A 229 0.14 -14.93 4.53
CA LEU A 229 0.92 -15.52 5.60
C LEU A 229 1.58 -16.83 5.14
N ARG A 230 0.85 -17.66 4.40
CA ARG A 230 1.34 -18.93 3.82
C ARG A 230 0.66 -19.21 2.47
N HIS A 231 1.45 -19.20 1.39
CA HIS A 231 0.94 -19.26 0.02
C HIS A 231 0.30 -20.62 -0.35
N ASP A 232 0.75 -21.73 0.25
CA ASP A 232 0.35 -23.09 -0.18
C ASP A 232 -0.99 -23.56 0.40
N GLY A 233 -1.54 -22.85 1.39
CA GLY A 233 -2.83 -23.18 2.02
C GLY A 233 -2.95 -24.58 2.65
N ARG A 234 -1.83 -25.33 2.69
CA ARG A 234 -1.81 -26.73 3.17
C ARG A 234 -1.68 -26.85 4.69
N TRP A 235 -1.34 -25.75 5.35
CA TRP A 235 -1.28 -25.67 6.79
C TRP A 235 -2.57 -25.00 7.30
N PRO A 236 -3.26 -25.56 8.32
CA PRO A 236 -4.45 -24.95 8.85
C PRO A 236 -4.15 -23.54 9.38
N CYS A 237 -5.09 -22.62 9.23
CA CYS A 237 -4.96 -21.26 9.72
C CYS A 237 -6.23 -20.84 10.45
N GLN A 238 -6.10 -20.32 11.66
CA GLN A 238 -7.19 -19.75 12.43
C GLN A 238 -7.17 -18.23 12.36
N ILE A 239 -8.33 -17.64 12.09
CA ILE A 239 -8.51 -16.19 12.08
C ILE A 239 -9.16 -15.78 13.41
N VAL A 240 -8.46 -14.96 14.18
CA VAL A 240 -8.96 -14.33 15.40
C VAL A 240 -9.27 -12.88 15.06
N GLN A 241 -10.54 -12.58 14.95
CA GLN A 241 -11.01 -11.24 14.64
C GLN A 241 -11.71 -10.68 15.88
N ALA A 242 -11.15 -9.61 16.48
CA ALA A 242 -11.84 -8.91 17.54
C ALA A 242 -12.95 -8.06 16.94
N ASP A 243 -14.14 -8.17 17.47
CA ASP A 243 -15.21 -7.23 17.20
C ASP A 243 -14.75 -5.87 17.71
N GLY A 244 -14.42 -4.96 16.79
CA GLY A 244 -14.07 -3.59 17.15
C GLY A 244 -15.28 -3.01 17.84
N GLY A 245 -15.29 -3.05 19.17
CA GLY A 245 -16.34 -2.44 20.00
C GLY A 245 -16.64 -1.06 19.44
N GLY A 246 -17.90 -0.73 19.29
CA GLY A 246 -18.43 0.41 18.55
C GLY A 246 -17.78 1.74 18.90
N GLN A 247 -16.56 1.95 18.43
CA GLN A 247 -15.86 3.22 18.62
C GLN A 247 -16.62 4.29 17.86
N THR A 248 -17.15 5.26 18.61
CA THR A 248 -17.85 6.41 18.04
C THR A 248 -16.86 7.22 17.18
N VAL A 249 -17.23 7.49 15.95
CA VAL A 249 -16.44 8.31 15.03
C VAL A 249 -17.09 9.69 14.92
N ARG A 250 -16.34 10.75 15.19
CA ARG A 250 -16.72 12.13 14.91
C ARG A 250 -16.05 12.55 13.61
N LEU A 251 -16.87 12.83 12.60
CA LEU A 251 -16.41 13.13 11.26
C LEU A 251 -16.89 14.51 10.83
N LYS A 252 -16.00 15.29 10.17
CA LYS A 252 -16.35 16.54 9.51
C LYS A 252 -15.57 16.66 8.20
N LEU A 253 -16.25 16.99 7.12
CA LEU A 253 -15.66 17.30 5.82
C LEU A 253 -15.92 18.77 5.48
N HIS A 254 -14.82 19.50 5.26
CA HIS A 254 -14.81 20.91 4.91
C HIS A 254 -14.53 21.05 3.42
N GLY A 255 -15.41 21.77 2.71
CA GLY A 255 -15.30 22.07 1.28
C GLY A 255 -14.83 23.49 1.04
N PHE A 256 -13.79 23.65 0.20
CA PHE A 256 -13.21 24.92 -0.19
C PHE A 256 -13.20 25.06 -1.72
N ILE A 257 -13.27 26.29 -2.19
CA ILE A 257 -13.16 26.62 -3.61
C ILE A 257 -11.85 27.42 -3.79
N GLU A 258 -11.00 26.97 -4.68
CA GLU A 258 -9.80 27.68 -5.09
C GLU A 258 -10.18 29.04 -5.70
N ARG A 259 -9.56 30.12 -5.25
CA ARG A 259 -9.82 31.45 -5.82
C ARG A 259 -9.36 31.49 -7.27
N ASP A 260 -10.14 32.18 -8.12
CA ASP A 260 -9.84 32.37 -9.53
C ASP A 260 -8.65 33.34 -9.66
N PRO A 261 -7.50 32.89 -10.21
CA PRO A 261 -6.33 33.76 -10.35
C PRO A 261 -6.56 34.91 -11.36
N PHE A 262 -7.60 34.87 -12.17
CA PHE A 262 -7.92 35.91 -13.15
C PHE A 262 -8.81 37.03 -12.58
N ARG A 263 -9.49 36.84 -11.47
CA ARG A 263 -10.34 37.88 -10.85
C ARG A 263 -9.57 38.98 -10.13
N GLN A 264 -8.29 38.79 -9.83
CA GLN A 264 -7.46 39.72 -9.04
C GLN A 264 -6.65 40.73 -9.87
N ARG A 265 -6.63 40.65 -11.20
CA ARG A 265 -5.87 41.60 -12.05
C ARG A 265 -6.45 43.01 -12.13
N GLY A 266 -7.35 43.40 -11.22
CA GLY A 266 -7.98 44.71 -11.19
C GLY A 266 -7.37 45.75 -10.21
N SER A 267 -6.40 45.37 -9.38
CA SER A 267 -5.70 46.33 -8.48
C SER A 267 -4.19 46.08 -8.48
N SER A 268 -3.49 47.00 -9.09
CA SER A 268 -2.02 47.06 -9.17
C SER A 268 -1.39 47.34 -7.81
N SER A 269 -0.67 46.37 -7.23
CA SER A 269 0.39 46.61 -6.27
C SER A 269 1.53 45.60 -6.52
N GLU A 270 2.78 46.10 -6.56
CA GLU A 270 4.00 45.35 -6.96
C GLU A 270 4.47 44.27 -5.96
N ASP A 271 3.71 43.99 -4.90
CA ASP A 271 4.02 43.00 -3.84
C ASP A 271 3.19 41.72 -3.93
N GLU A 272 2.67 41.34 -5.11
CA GLU A 272 1.80 40.17 -5.25
C GLU A 272 2.54 38.83 -5.13
N LYS A 273 2.23 38.07 -4.09
CA LYS A 273 2.61 36.67 -3.90
C LYS A 273 2.16 35.80 -5.09
N PRO A 274 2.91 34.76 -5.47
CA PRO A 274 2.51 33.87 -6.56
C PRO A 274 1.14 33.24 -6.28
N PRO A 275 0.27 33.08 -7.28
CA PRO A 275 -1.14 32.64 -7.13
C PRO A 275 -1.36 31.33 -6.38
N HIS A 276 -0.36 30.44 -6.35
CA HIS A 276 -0.40 29.18 -5.61
C HIS A 276 -0.30 29.34 -4.07
N GLU A 277 0.21 30.46 -3.58
CA GLU A 277 0.34 30.68 -2.14
C GLU A 277 -0.98 31.16 -1.49
N GLU A 278 -1.79 31.95 -2.20
CA GLU A 278 -3.04 32.49 -1.66
C GLU A 278 -4.16 31.44 -1.55
N ASN A 279 -4.18 30.46 -2.46
CA ASN A 279 -5.26 29.48 -2.55
C ASN A 279 -5.32 28.47 -1.38
N GLN A 280 -4.25 28.34 -0.59
CA GLN A 280 -4.23 27.48 0.60
C GLN A 280 -4.57 28.22 1.90
N ASP A 281 -4.72 29.54 1.87
CA ASP A 281 -4.83 30.36 3.10
C ASP A 281 -6.13 30.10 3.88
N GLU A 282 -7.22 29.73 3.20
CA GLU A 282 -8.48 29.35 3.87
C GLU A 282 -8.33 28.03 4.64
N ILE A 283 -7.68 27.02 4.02
CA ILE A 283 -7.39 25.74 4.69
C ILE A 283 -6.40 25.96 5.84
N ILE A 284 -5.34 26.75 5.63
CA ILE A 284 -4.37 27.11 6.67
C ILE A 284 -5.08 27.80 7.85
N THR A 285 -5.99 28.72 7.57
CA THR A 285 -6.78 29.41 8.60
C THR A 285 -7.64 28.43 9.40
N ALA A 286 -8.34 27.53 8.71
CA ALA A 286 -9.17 26.52 9.34
C ALA A 286 -8.33 25.54 10.19
N LEU A 287 -7.17 25.10 9.68
CA LEU A 287 -6.25 24.24 10.42
C LEU A 287 -5.71 24.96 11.68
N PHE A 288 -5.25 26.20 11.52
CA PHE A 288 -4.71 26.98 12.63
C PHE A 288 -5.73 27.17 13.76
N GLN A 289 -6.97 27.52 13.41
CA GLN A 289 -8.06 27.71 14.38
C GLN A 289 -8.47 26.42 15.09
N THR A 290 -8.35 25.27 14.39
CA THR A 290 -8.90 24.00 14.86
C THR A 290 -7.89 23.13 15.60
N LEU A 291 -6.60 23.25 15.27
CA LEU A 291 -5.57 22.30 15.71
C LEU A 291 -4.63 22.85 16.79
N ARG A 292 -4.80 24.09 17.21
CA ARG A 292 -3.98 24.65 18.28
C ARG A 292 -4.39 24.17 19.67
N GLY A 293 -3.40 24.03 20.55
CA GLY A 293 -3.59 23.72 21.98
C GLY A 293 -3.74 22.23 22.28
N ASP A 294 -3.61 21.37 21.26
CA ASP A 294 -3.70 19.92 21.41
C ASP A 294 -2.76 19.19 20.43
N SER A 295 -2.62 17.88 20.56
CA SER A 295 -1.76 17.10 19.65
C SER A 295 -2.56 16.44 18.53
N HIS A 296 -2.16 16.70 17.28
CA HIS A 296 -2.86 16.24 16.09
C HIS A 296 -1.93 15.67 15.02
N LEU A 297 -2.52 14.91 14.08
CA LEU A 297 -1.86 14.53 12.83
C LEU A 297 -2.59 15.15 11.65
N VAL A 298 -1.84 15.72 10.72
CA VAL A 298 -2.35 16.25 9.46
C VAL A 298 -1.70 15.48 8.31
N PHE A 299 -2.47 14.68 7.61
CA PHE A 299 -1.98 13.92 6.47
C PHE A 299 -2.15 14.70 5.17
N ALA A 300 -1.08 14.79 4.39
CA ALA A 300 -1.08 15.29 3.03
C ALA A 300 -0.46 14.26 2.07
N ASN A 301 -0.88 14.29 0.80
CA ASN A 301 -0.49 13.26 -0.17
C ASN A 301 0.88 13.52 -0.81
N ALA A 302 1.43 14.73 -0.68
CA ALA A 302 2.72 15.11 -1.28
C ALA A 302 3.64 15.78 -0.25
N ARG A 303 4.94 15.51 -0.34
CA ARG A 303 5.98 16.09 0.54
C ARG A 303 6.02 17.62 0.45
N GLY A 304 5.92 18.16 -0.78
CA GLY A 304 5.88 19.63 -0.97
C GLY A 304 4.68 20.26 -0.26
N THR A 305 3.52 19.60 -0.24
CA THR A 305 2.34 20.08 0.49
C THR A 305 2.57 20.06 2.00
N VAL A 306 3.25 19.03 2.52
CA VAL A 306 3.63 18.94 3.94
C VAL A 306 4.48 20.14 4.34
N GLU A 307 5.53 20.42 3.58
CA GLU A 307 6.46 21.54 3.86
C GLU A 307 5.77 22.90 3.78
N ILE A 308 4.97 23.14 2.75
CA ILE A 308 4.24 24.40 2.56
C ILE A 308 3.27 24.64 3.73
N ILE A 309 2.48 23.61 4.10
CA ILE A 309 1.50 23.76 5.19
C ILE A 309 2.21 23.98 6.52
N ALA A 310 3.26 23.22 6.81
CA ALA A 310 4.03 23.36 8.04
C ALA A 310 4.67 24.76 8.15
N ASP A 311 5.28 25.26 7.08
CA ASP A 311 5.89 26.60 7.06
C ASP A 311 4.84 27.72 7.24
N LYS A 312 3.70 27.64 6.53
CA LYS A 312 2.62 28.62 6.66
C LYS A 312 2.02 28.66 8.07
N LEU A 313 1.80 27.48 8.69
CA LEU A 313 1.30 27.41 10.06
C LEU A 313 2.33 27.92 11.07
N ARG A 314 3.62 27.61 10.89
CA ARG A 314 4.72 28.10 11.71
C ARG A 314 4.80 29.63 11.63
N ARG A 315 4.78 30.23 10.44
CA ARG A 315 4.78 31.70 10.27
C ARG A 315 3.59 32.34 10.95
N ARG A 316 2.40 31.75 10.88
CA ARG A 316 1.25 32.28 11.64
C ARG A 316 1.45 32.26 13.15
N CYS A 317 2.13 31.25 13.69
CA CYS A 317 2.52 31.26 15.10
C CYS A 317 3.48 32.42 15.40
N GLU A 318 4.48 32.63 14.54
CA GLU A 318 5.45 33.71 14.68
C GLU A 318 4.79 35.10 14.60
N ASP A 319 3.91 35.34 13.61
CA ASP A 319 3.17 36.58 13.42
C ASP A 319 2.28 36.92 14.62
N GLN A 320 1.77 35.90 15.31
CA GLN A 320 0.92 36.08 16.52
C GLN A 320 1.71 35.95 17.82
N HIS A 321 3.05 35.90 17.78
CA HIS A 321 3.94 35.71 18.92
C HIS A 321 3.59 34.49 19.79
N LEU A 322 3.22 33.38 19.14
CA LEU A 322 2.82 32.13 19.76
C LEU A 322 3.90 31.05 19.55
N PRO A 323 4.05 30.11 20.49
CA PRO A 323 4.98 28.98 20.28
C PRO A 323 4.56 28.15 19.07
N ASN A 324 5.56 27.63 18.34
CA ASN A 324 5.29 26.76 17.21
C ASN A 324 4.86 25.37 17.70
N GLU A 325 3.70 24.92 17.24
CA GLU A 325 3.13 23.59 17.52
C GLU A 325 3.13 22.69 16.26
N PHE A 326 3.62 23.19 15.08
CA PHE A 326 3.44 22.55 13.79
C PHE A 326 4.79 22.10 13.18
N TRP A 327 4.92 20.81 12.89
CA TRP A 327 6.17 20.19 12.47
C TRP A 327 5.98 19.34 11.21
N PRO A 328 6.83 19.44 10.18
CA PRO A 328 6.78 18.54 9.03
C PRO A 328 7.32 17.15 9.40
N HIS A 329 6.74 16.10 8.81
CA HIS A 329 7.21 14.73 8.98
C HIS A 329 7.05 13.90 7.69
N HIS A 330 8.16 13.61 7.00
CA HIS A 330 8.17 12.78 5.79
C HIS A 330 9.51 12.07 5.59
N GLY A 331 9.56 11.07 4.69
CA GLY A 331 10.69 10.17 4.52
C GLY A 331 12.01 10.82 4.12
N ASN A 332 12.01 12.05 3.54
CA ASN A 332 13.23 12.76 3.13
C ASN A 332 13.88 13.59 4.25
N LEU A 333 13.20 13.74 5.39
CA LEU A 333 13.79 14.38 6.57
C LEU A 333 14.87 13.48 7.18
N SER A 334 15.89 14.09 7.78
CA SER A 334 16.92 13.35 8.52
C SER A 334 16.29 12.53 9.66
N LYS A 335 16.97 11.47 10.06
CA LYS A 335 16.52 10.60 11.16
C LYS A 335 16.31 11.41 12.45
N ALA A 336 17.25 12.29 12.81
CA ALA A 336 17.19 13.11 14.02
C ALA A 336 15.92 13.98 14.04
N ILE A 337 15.63 14.73 12.96
CA ILE A 337 14.44 15.58 12.88
C ILE A 337 13.15 14.77 13.03
N ARG A 338 13.07 13.57 12.44
CA ARG A 338 11.89 12.71 12.56
C ARG A 338 11.71 12.22 14.01
N GLU A 339 12.80 11.79 14.64
CA GLU A 339 12.78 11.32 16.05
C GLU A 339 12.41 12.45 17.00
N ASP A 340 12.85 13.69 16.76
CA ASP A 340 12.47 14.87 17.55
C ASP A 340 10.97 15.13 17.46
N VAL A 341 10.38 15.07 16.27
CA VAL A 341 8.93 15.24 16.06
C VAL A 341 8.14 14.11 16.74
N GLU A 342 8.60 12.85 16.59
CA GLU A 342 7.98 11.69 17.22
C GLU A 342 8.04 11.78 18.75
N ALA A 343 9.15 12.29 19.31
CA ALA A 343 9.31 12.54 20.74
C ALA A 343 8.37 13.67 21.23
N ALA A 344 8.27 14.77 20.46
CA ALA A 344 7.35 15.86 20.78
C ALA A 344 5.88 15.40 20.81
N LEU A 345 5.47 14.54 19.87
CA LEU A 345 4.12 13.96 19.84
C LEU A 345 3.83 13.03 21.04
N LYS A 346 4.85 12.41 21.61
CA LYS A 346 4.71 11.56 22.83
C LYS A 346 4.57 12.36 24.11
N GLN A 347 5.09 13.59 24.14
CA GLN A 347 4.99 14.49 25.32
C GLN A 347 3.56 15.00 25.44
N ARG A 348 2.98 14.84 26.63
CA ARG A 348 1.58 15.25 26.88
C ARG A 348 1.41 16.70 27.31
N ASP A 349 2.49 17.29 27.80
CA ASP A 349 2.45 18.62 28.42
C ASP A 349 2.62 19.75 27.40
N THR A 350 3.05 19.44 26.19
CA THR A 350 3.23 20.43 25.11
C THR A 350 2.45 19.98 23.88
N PRO A 351 1.51 20.81 23.37
CA PRO A 351 0.80 20.52 22.13
C PRO A 351 1.75 20.37 20.95
N ALA A 352 1.57 19.33 20.15
CA ALA A 352 2.38 19.11 18.96
C ALA A 352 1.55 18.53 17.81
N THR A 353 1.57 19.19 16.65
CA THR A 353 0.88 18.74 15.44
C THR A 353 1.90 18.38 14.37
N ALA A 354 1.91 17.13 13.92
CA ALA A 354 2.71 16.70 12.80
C ALA A 354 1.93 16.78 11.49
N ILE A 355 2.47 17.55 10.53
CA ILE A 355 2.02 17.56 9.15
C ILE A 355 2.84 16.50 8.42
N CYS A 356 2.21 15.42 7.94
CA CYS A 356 2.93 14.24 7.49
C CYS A 356 2.39 13.63 6.19
N THR A 357 3.24 12.83 5.55
CA THR A 357 2.82 11.86 4.52
C THR A 357 2.41 10.54 5.18
N SER A 358 2.45 9.43 4.46
CA SER A 358 2.14 8.08 5.01
C SER A 358 3.11 7.59 6.10
N THR A 359 4.16 8.35 6.45
CA THR A 359 5.18 7.92 7.42
C THR A 359 4.64 7.65 8.84
N LEU A 360 3.61 8.37 9.27
CA LEU A 360 2.94 8.18 10.56
C LEU A 360 1.59 7.43 10.44
N GLU A 361 1.31 6.83 9.30
CA GLU A 361 0.09 6.05 9.04
C GLU A 361 0.15 4.66 9.71
N LEU A 362 1.30 4.00 9.66
CA LEU A 362 1.52 2.67 10.26
C LEU A 362 1.85 2.75 11.74
N GLY A 363 1.63 1.65 12.45
CA GLY A 363 1.58 1.36 13.88
C GLY A 363 2.62 1.92 14.86
N ILE A 364 3.37 2.95 14.54
CA ILE A 364 4.31 3.61 15.47
C ILE A 364 3.52 4.19 16.66
N ASP A 365 4.02 3.99 17.87
CA ASP A 365 3.44 4.62 19.05
C ASP A 365 3.91 6.07 19.17
N ILE A 366 3.05 6.98 18.76
CA ILE A 366 3.24 8.44 18.82
C ILE A 366 2.37 9.09 19.89
N GLY A 367 1.82 8.30 20.83
CA GLY A 367 0.90 8.81 21.83
C GLY A 367 -0.55 8.90 21.35
N GLN A 368 -1.37 9.61 22.12
CA GLN A 368 -2.78 9.81 21.84
C GLN A 368 -2.99 11.13 21.10
N MET A 369 -3.54 11.07 19.88
CA MET A 369 -3.88 12.26 19.12
C MET A 369 -5.34 12.66 19.37
N ALA A 370 -5.58 13.95 19.57
CA ALA A 370 -6.92 14.50 19.75
C ALA A 370 -7.75 14.37 18.48
N SER A 371 -7.13 14.57 17.31
CA SER A 371 -7.77 14.34 16.01
C SER A 371 -6.77 14.03 14.90
N VAL A 372 -7.31 13.49 13.81
CA VAL A 372 -6.61 13.34 12.54
C VAL A 372 -7.26 14.25 11.51
N ALA A 373 -6.45 14.96 10.75
CA ALA A 373 -6.87 15.74 9.59
C ALA A 373 -6.31 15.12 8.30
N GLN A 374 -7.09 15.19 7.21
CA GLN A 374 -6.68 14.78 5.87
C GLN A 374 -6.83 15.97 4.93
N ILE A 375 -5.76 16.34 4.23
CA ILE A 375 -5.75 17.37 3.20
C ILE A 375 -5.89 16.70 1.82
N GLY A 376 -6.92 17.12 1.08
CA GLY A 376 -7.26 16.56 -0.21
C GLY A 376 -7.87 15.15 -0.12
N CYS A 377 -8.10 14.54 -1.29
CA CYS A 377 -8.65 13.20 -1.39
C CYS A 377 -7.69 12.16 -0.78
N PRO A 378 -8.13 11.27 0.11
CA PRO A 378 -7.27 10.22 0.64
C PRO A 378 -6.83 9.26 -0.48
N PRO A 379 -5.67 8.57 -0.34
CA PRO A 379 -5.17 7.67 -1.38
C PRO A 379 -6.01 6.37 -1.48
N SER A 380 -6.61 5.93 -0.39
CA SER A 380 -7.48 4.75 -0.33
C SER A 380 -8.36 4.77 0.92
N VAL A 381 -9.41 3.94 0.93
CA VAL A 381 -10.27 3.73 2.11
C VAL A 381 -9.47 3.06 3.23
N ALA A 382 -8.59 2.12 2.89
CA ALA A 382 -7.70 1.46 3.86
C ALA A 382 -6.78 2.47 4.56
N ALA A 383 -6.14 3.37 3.81
CA ALA A 383 -5.31 4.45 4.37
C ALA A 383 -6.13 5.36 5.28
N LEU A 384 -7.34 5.77 4.86
CA LEU A 384 -8.20 6.62 5.66
C LEU A 384 -8.57 5.96 6.99
N ARG A 385 -8.87 4.66 6.97
CA ARG A 385 -9.17 3.87 8.18
C ARG A 385 -7.95 3.75 9.11
N GLN A 386 -6.76 3.55 8.57
CA GLN A 386 -5.52 3.49 9.35
C GLN A 386 -5.21 4.84 10.03
N ARG A 387 -5.36 5.95 9.27
CA ARG A 387 -5.22 7.32 9.78
C ARG A 387 -6.21 7.60 10.90
N LEU A 388 -7.49 7.26 10.72
CA LEU A 388 -8.52 7.40 11.76
C LEU A 388 -8.12 6.66 13.04
N GLY A 389 -7.51 5.48 12.93
CA GLY A 389 -7.02 4.69 14.07
C GLY A 389 -5.88 5.34 14.89
N ARG A 390 -5.36 6.50 14.46
CA ARG A 390 -4.39 7.29 15.22
C ARG A 390 -5.04 8.20 16.29
N SER A 391 -6.36 8.42 16.23
CA SER A 391 -7.14 9.15 17.24
C SER A 391 -8.11 8.23 17.98
N GLY A 392 -8.63 8.70 19.12
CA GLY A 392 -9.71 8.00 19.85
C GLY A 392 -9.28 6.75 20.61
N ARG A 393 -8.10 6.71 21.18
CA ARG A 393 -7.66 5.62 22.07
C ARG A 393 -8.35 5.69 23.45
N ARG A 394 -8.53 4.53 24.12
CA ARG A 394 -9.03 4.40 25.52
C ARG A 394 -10.45 4.92 25.75
N GLY A 395 -11.39 4.59 24.84
CA GLY A 395 -12.82 4.94 25.05
C GLY A 395 -13.24 6.32 24.58
N SER A 396 -12.29 7.16 24.13
CA SER A 396 -12.61 8.43 23.49
C SER A 396 -13.02 8.22 22.03
N PRO A 397 -13.95 9.03 21.47
CA PRO A 397 -14.33 8.95 20.07
C PRO A 397 -13.14 9.28 19.16
N SER A 398 -13.01 8.55 18.06
CA SER A 398 -12.06 8.92 17.00
C SER A 398 -12.55 10.15 16.24
N VAL A 399 -11.66 11.13 16.04
CA VAL A 399 -12.00 12.39 15.36
C VAL A 399 -11.25 12.49 14.04
N LEU A 400 -12.00 12.61 12.94
CA LEU A 400 -11.48 12.77 11.58
C LEU A 400 -12.01 14.06 10.96
N ARG A 401 -11.11 14.89 10.44
CA ARG A 401 -11.43 16.09 9.67
C ARG A 401 -10.85 15.97 8.27
N LEU A 402 -11.66 16.26 7.24
CA LEU A 402 -11.19 16.26 5.86
C LEU A 402 -11.33 17.68 5.30
N TYR A 403 -10.32 18.09 4.55
CA TYR A 403 -10.25 19.42 3.92
C TYR A 403 -10.07 19.22 2.42
N VAL A 404 -11.14 19.45 1.65
CA VAL A 404 -11.15 19.22 0.21
C VAL A 404 -11.29 20.57 -0.51
N GLN A 405 -10.38 20.82 -1.44
CA GLN A 405 -10.40 22.01 -2.26
C GLN A 405 -10.68 21.65 -3.71
N GLU A 406 -11.65 22.34 -4.31
CA GLU A 406 -12.04 22.23 -5.72
C GLU A 406 -11.74 23.55 -6.43
N ARG A 407 -11.56 23.51 -7.74
CA ARG A 407 -11.29 24.70 -8.55
C ARG A 407 -12.52 25.58 -8.66
N ALA A 408 -12.31 26.90 -8.75
CA ALA A 408 -13.37 27.81 -9.14
C ALA A 408 -13.87 27.48 -10.56
N LEU A 409 -15.18 27.51 -10.76
CA LEU A 409 -15.78 27.31 -12.08
C LEU A 409 -15.60 28.56 -12.92
N THR A 410 -14.89 28.43 -14.03
CA THR A 410 -14.68 29.46 -15.04
C THR A 410 -15.33 29.03 -16.36
N PRO A 411 -15.58 29.92 -17.34
CA PRO A 411 -16.19 29.52 -18.62
C PRO A 411 -15.41 28.46 -19.43
N LEU A 412 -14.13 28.23 -19.10
CA LEU A 412 -13.25 27.28 -19.78
C LEU A 412 -12.96 26.03 -18.92
N VAL A 413 -13.85 25.69 -17.98
CA VAL A 413 -13.67 24.58 -17.05
C VAL A 413 -13.99 23.25 -17.72
N SER A 414 -13.18 22.22 -17.39
CA SER A 414 -13.43 20.85 -17.87
C SER A 414 -14.68 20.22 -17.23
N VAL A 415 -15.28 19.27 -17.91
CA VAL A 415 -16.41 18.49 -17.37
C VAL A 415 -16.05 17.85 -16.01
N VAL A 416 -14.80 17.47 -15.82
CA VAL A 416 -14.30 16.91 -14.55
C VAL A 416 -14.40 17.89 -13.39
N ASP A 417 -14.04 19.16 -13.62
CA ASP A 417 -14.14 20.21 -12.60
C ASP A 417 -15.61 20.57 -12.33
N LEU A 418 -16.46 20.61 -13.37
CA LEU A 418 -17.91 20.78 -13.23
C LEU A 418 -18.53 19.72 -12.31
N LEU A 419 -18.08 18.48 -12.42
CA LEU A 419 -18.58 17.35 -11.64
C LEU A 419 -17.99 17.27 -10.22
N ARG A 420 -17.06 18.15 -9.84
CA ARG A 420 -16.44 18.13 -8.50
C ARG A 420 -15.87 16.74 -8.14
N MET A 421 -15.18 16.11 -9.09
CA MET A 421 -14.76 14.70 -9.01
C MET A 421 -13.92 14.38 -7.76
N ARG A 422 -13.01 15.27 -7.35
CA ARG A 422 -12.18 15.11 -6.16
C ARG A 422 -13.01 15.05 -4.88
N PHE A 423 -13.99 15.94 -4.79
CA PHE A 423 -14.93 16.00 -3.68
C PHE A 423 -15.76 14.72 -3.60
N PHE A 424 -16.40 14.33 -4.72
CA PHE A 424 -17.23 13.12 -4.75
C PHE A 424 -16.45 11.85 -4.45
N GLN A 425 -15.21 11.72 -4.93
CA GLN A 425 -14.34 10.59 -4.58
C GLN A 425 -14.04 10.57 -3.08
N THR A 426 -13.79 11.72 -2.47
CA THR A 426 -13.54 11.81 -1.02
C THR A 426 -14.77 11.38 -0.23
N VAL A 427 -15.95 11.86 -0.59
CA VAL A 427 -17.23 11.47 0.06
C VAL A 427 -17.50 9.98 -0.11
N ALA A 428 -17.27 9.43 -1.31
CA ALA A 428 -17.41 8.00 -1.59
C ALA A 428 -16.50 7.14 -0.70
N MET A 429 -15.22 7.53 -0.56
CA MET A 429 -14.28 6.82 0.31
C MET A 429 -14.68 6.90 1.79
N VAL A 430 -15.20 8.05 2.23
CA VAL A 430 -15.72 8.21 3.60
C VAL A 430 -16.93 7.30 3.83
N ASN A 431 -17.89 7.26 2.92
CA ASN A 431 -19.06 6.39 3.04
C ASN A 431 -18.67 4.91 3.12
N LEU A 432 -17.76 4.48 2.26
CA LEU A 432 -17.24 3.10 2.28
C LEU A 432 -16.52 2.79 3.59
N MET A 433 -15.71 3.72 4.11
CA MET A 433 -15.05 3.58 5.41
C MET A 433 -16.06 3.43 6.55
N LEU A 434 -17.13 4.23 6.56
CA LEU A 434 -18.19 4.15 7.56
C LEU A 434 -18.95 2.82 7.51
N ARG A 435 -19.10 2.25 6.29
CA ARG A 435 -19.62 0.89 6.09
C ARG A 435 -18.59 -0.21 6.42
N ARG A 436 -17.42 0.13 6.97
CA ARG A 436 -16.31 -0.77 7.30
C ARG A 436 -15.71 -1.51 6.10
N TRP A 437 -15.96 -1.03 4.88
CA TRP A 437 -15.33 -1.57 3.68
C TRP A 437 -13.91 -1.03 3.52
N THR A 438 -13.03 -1.85 2.97
CA THR A 438 -11.68 -1.46 2.53
C THR A 438 -11.35 -2.20 1.24
N GLU A 439 -10.47 -1.62 0.43
CA GLU A 439 -10.03 -2.24 -0.81
C GLU A 439 -9.45 -3.63 -0.54
N PRO A 440 -9.93 -4.68 -1.27
CA PRO A 440 -9.31 -5.99 -1.19
C PRO A 440 -7.90 -5.94 -1.80
N PRO A 441 -6.90 -6.51 -1.13
CA PRO A 441 -5.56 -6.62 -1.73
C PRO A 441 -5.59 -7.59 -2.92
N ARG A 442 -4.65 -7.44 -3.85
CA ARG A 442 -4.56 -8.24 -5.08
C ARG A 442 -3.62 -9.42 -4.89
N PRO A 443 -4.13 -10.67 -4.76
CA PRO A 443 -3.31 -11.83 -4.40
C PRO A 443 -2.56 -12.47 -5.58
N ASN A 444 -3.07 -12.33 -6.82
CA ASN A 444 -2.64 -13.11 -7.98
C ASN A 444 -1.73 -12.31 -8.93
N ARG A 445 -0.85 -11.47 -8.39
CA ARG A 445 0.13 -10.75 -9.18
C ARG A 445 1.35 -11.62 -9.45
N LEU A 446 1.89 -11.52 -10.67
CA LEU A 446 3.24 -12.00 -10.94
C LEU A 446 4.23 -10.96 -10.40
N HIS A 447 5.31 -11.43 -9.81
CA HIS A 447 6.36 -10.60 -9.21
C HIS A 447 7.71 -11.07 -9.74
N LEU A 448 7.92 -10.88 -11.07
CA LEU A 448 9.10 -11.42 -11.76
C LEU A 448 10.39 -10.72 -11.31
N SER A 449 10.33 -9.43 -11.00
CA SER A 449 11.46 -8.71 -10.42
C SER A 449 11.91 -9.33 -9.09
N THR A 450 10.96 -9.65 -8.20
CA THR A 450 11.24 -10.33 -6.94
C THR A 450 11.75 -11.76 -7.17
N LEU A 451 11.22 -12.49 -8.14
CA LEU A 451 11.70 -13.84 -8.47
C LEU A 451 13.17 -13.81 -8.91
N VAL A 452 13.56 -12.84 -9.77
CA VAL A 452 14.97 -12.64 -10.15
C VAL A 452 15.84 -12.41 -8.92
N GLN A 453 15.46 -11.48 -8.04
CA GLN A 453 16.19 -11.23 -6.79
C GLN A 453 16.30 -12.49 -5.94
N GLN A 454 15.21 -13.22 -5.75
CA GLN A 454 15.20 -14.41 -4.89
C GLN A 454 16.01 -15.57 -5.47
N LEU A 455 16.06 -15.71 -6.79
CA LEU A 455 16.93 -16.69 -7.46
C LEU A 455 18.41 -16.35 -7.24
N LEU A 456 18.82 -15.09 -7.50
CA LEU A 456 20.20 -14.65 -7.27
C LEU A 456 20.59 -14.78 -5.77
N SER A 457 19.66 -14.46 -4.86
CA SER A 457 19.85 -14.64 -3.43
C SER A 457 20.05 -16.11 -3.04
N LEU A 458 19.29 -17.03 -3.63
CA LEU A 458 19.42 -18.46 -3.36
C LEU A 458 20.76 -19.01 -3.87
N LEU A 459 21.22 -18.57 -5.06
CA LEU A 459 22.53 -18.89 -5.60
C LEU A 459 23.65 -18.40 -4.67
N ALA A 460 23.56 -17.16 -4.21
CA ALA A 460 24.53 -16.62 -3.24
C ALA A 460 24.52 -17.39 -1.90
N GLN A 461 23.34 -17.78 -1.42
CA GLN A 461 23.18 -18.53 -0.16
C GLN A 461 23.79 -19.91 -0.23
N ARG A 462 23.65 -20.63 -1.38
CA ARG A 462 24.02 -22.06 -1.50
C ARG A 462 25.28 -22.30 -2.32
N GLY A 463 25.80 -21.29 -3.01
CA GLY A 463 26.90 -21.41 -3.98
C GLY A 463 26.49 -21.95 -5.33
N GLY A 464 25.29 -22.53 -5.46
CA GLY A 464 24.73 -23.06 -6.70
C GLY A 464 23.49 -23.89 -6.47
N ILE A 465 22.73 -24.19 -7.55
CA ILE A 465 21.52 -25.02 -7.49
C ILE A 465 21.22 -25.60 -8.88
N GLN A 466 20.65 -26.81 -8.93
CA GLN A 466 20.15 -27.38 -10.18
C GLN A 466 18.88 -26.64 -10.65
N PRO A 467 18.70 -26.41 -11.98
CA PRO A 467 17.53 -25.69 -12.52
C PRO A 467 16.17 -26.25 -12.06
N HIS A 468 16.06 -27.58 -11.99
CA HIS A 468 14.83 -28.25 -11.56
C HIS A 468 14.54 -28.04 -10.06
N GLU A 469 15.59 -27.94 -9.22
CA GLU A 469 15.44 -27.62 -7.81
C GLU A 469 15.05 -26.15 -7.62
N ALA A 470 15.64 -25.22 -8.39
CA ALA A 470 15.22 -23.82 -8.38
C ALA A 470 13.74 -23.68 -8.76
N TRP A 471 13.32 -24.38 -9.81
CA TRP A 471 11.91 -24.47 -10.19
C TRP A 471 11.02 -24.97 -9.03
N ARG A 472 11.44 -26.06 -8.37
CA ARG A 472 10.70 -26.63 -7.24
C ARG A 472 10.60 -25.62 -6.10
N VAL A 473 11.70 -24.97 -5.72
CA VAL A 473 11.73 -24.02 -4.60
C VAL A 473 10.85 -22.80 -4.84
N PHE A 474 10.83 -22.23 -6.04
CA PHE A 474 10.13 -20.98 -6.29
C PHE A 474 8.73 -21.15 -6.89
N CYS A 475 8.56 -22.05 -7.84
CA CYS A 475 7.34 -22.15 -8.63
C CYS A 475 6.47 -23.37 -8.26
N GLN A 476 7.06 -24.50 -7.91
CA GLN A 476 6.27 -25.70 -7.59
C GLN A 476 5.79 -25.73 -6.14
N THR A 477 6.68 -25.42 -5.17
CA THR A 477 6.37 -25.41 -3.74
C THR A 477 6.45 -24.02 -3.11
N GLY A 478 6.94 -23.03 -3.84
CA GLY A 478 7.14 -21.66 -3.39
C GLY A 478 6.05 -20.68 -3.85
N PRO A 479 6.21 -19.40 -3.53
CA PRO A 479 5.16 -18.42 -3.73
C PRO A 479 4.97 -17.96 -5.19
N PHE A 480 5.85 -18.35 -6.12
CA PHE A 480 5.76 -17.95 -7.54
C PHE A 480 5.06 -19.00 -8.42
N HIS A 481 4.10 -19.72 -7.87
CA HIS A 481 3.38 -20.81 -8.53
C HIS A 481 2.54 -20.36 -9.74
N GLY A 482 2.31 -19.07 -9.93
CA GLY A 482 1.63 -18.50 -11.10
C GLY A 482 2.50 -18.50 -12.38
N LEU A 483 3.81 -18.70 -12.28
CA LEU A 483 4.70 -18.75 -13.44
C LEU A 483 4.80 -20.18 -13.99
N GLY A 484 4.55 -20.37 -15.28
CA GLY A 484 4.69 -21.67 -15.96
C GLY A 484 6.15 -22.07 -16.20
N ASN A 485 6.42 -23.38 -16.33
CA ASN A 485 7.78 -23.92 -16.51
C ASN A 485 8.52 -23.32 -17.73
N ASN A 486 7.82 -23.10 -18.83
CA ASN A 486 8.43 -22.53 -20.04
C ASN A 486 8.88 -21.09 -19.81
N HIS A 487 8.08 -20.28 -19.11
CA HIS A 487 8.45 -18.92 -18.77
C HIS A 487 9.57 -18.86 -17.73
N PHE A 488 9.63 -19.83 -16.79
CA PHE A 488 10.77 -19.94 -15.89
C PHE A 488 12.07 -20.28 -16.62
N LYS A 489 12.03 -21.19 -17.61
CA LYS A 489 13.19 -21.47 -18.49
C LYS A 489 13.59 -20.23 -19.29
N GLN A 490 12.62 -19.45 -19.78
CA GLN A 490 12.91 -18.19 -20.47
C GLN A 490 13.59 -17.20 -19.52
N LEU A 491 13.10 -17.06 -18.28
CA LEU A 491 13.73 -16.22 -17.25
C LEU A 491 15.19 -16.61 -17.01
N LEU A 492 15.50 -17.92 -16.90
CA LEU A 492 16.90 -18.37 -16.73
C LEU A 492 17.78 -18.00 -17.94
N ARG A 493 17.26 -18.11 -19.17
CA ARG A 493 17.98 -17.70 -20.39
C ARG A 493 18.22 -16.19 -20.42
N ASP A 494 17.23 -15.40 -20.04
CA ASP A 494 17.34 -13.94 -19.96
C ASP A 494 18.42 -13.53 -18.94
N LEU A 495 18.46 -14.15 -17.77
CA LEU A 495 19.48 -13.89 -16.75
C LEU A 495 20.88 -14.31 -17.21
N ALA A 496 21.01 -15.43 -17.91
CA ALA A 496 22.29 -15.87 -18.49
C ALA A 496 22.77 -14.90 -19.58
N LYS A 497 21.87 -14.41 -20.42
CA LYS A 497 22.18 -13.41 -21.46
C LYS A 497 22.73 -12.09 -20.88
N HIS A 498 22.34 -11.75 -19.67
CA HIS A 498 22.81 -10.57 -18.95
C HIS A 498 23.98 -10.82 -18.00
N ASP A 499 24.64 -12.00 -18.11
CA ASP A 499 25.77 -12.40 -17.25
C ASP A 499 25.47 -12.38 -15.74
N LEU A 500 24.18 -12.61 -15.38
CA LEU A 500 23.77 -12.71 -13.99
C LEU A 500 23.95 -14.11 -13.42
N ILE A 501 23.71 -15.12 -14.26
CA ILE A 501 23.90 -16.53 -13.93
C ILE A 501 24.65 -17.23 -15.04
N THR A 502 25.33 -18.30 -14.72
CA THR A 502 25.90 -19.23 -15.69
C THR A 502 25.65 -20.66 -15.24
N GLN A 503 25.81 -21.60 -16.14
CA GLN A 503 25.67 -23.03 -15.86
C GLN A 503 27.03 -23.70 -15.91
N ASP A 504 27.40 -24.39 -14.84
CA ASP A 504 28.63 -25.16 -14.78
C ASP A 504 28.52 -26.48 -15.55
N HIS A 505 29.63 -27.22 -15.73
CA HIS A 505 29.70 -28.45 -16.51
C HIS A 505 28.74 -29.56 -16.03
N ASP A 506 28.41 -29.59 -14.75
CA ASP A 506 27.47 -30.55 -14.17
C ASP A 506 25.99 -30.08 -14.28
N GLY A 507 25.75 -28.95 -14.92
CA GLY A 507 24.42 -28.36 -15.08
C GLY A 507 23.97 -27.49 -13.92
N THR A 508 24.80 -27.26 -12.90
CA THR A 508 24.50 -26.39 -11.75
C THR A 508 24.48 -24.93 -12.16
N LEU A 509 23.43 -24.21 -11.82
CA LEU A 509 23.36 -22.76 -11.94
C LEU A 509 24.19 -22.11 -10.84
N VAL A 510 25.06 -21.18 -11.21
CA VAL A 510 25.89 -20.37 -10.30
C VAL A 510 25.78 -18.89 -10.68
N LEU A 511 26.20 -17.98 -9.79
CA LEU A 511 26.30 -16.57 -10.13
C LEU A 511 27.41 -16.36 -11.17
N ALA A 512 27.14 -15.55 -12.19
CA ALA A 512 28.14 -15.04 -13.11
C ALA A 512 28.68 -13.69 -12.63
N ALA A 513 29.65 -13.10 -13.32
CA ALA A 513 30.37 -11.91 -12.87
C ALA A 513 29.46 -10.70 -12.57
N MET A 514 28.45 -10.46 -13.42
CA MET A 514 27.46 -9.40 -13.17
C MET A 514 26.55 -9.78 -11.99
N GLY A 515 26.16 -11.05 -11.88
CA GLY A 515 25.34 -11.53 -10.75
C GLY A 515 26.03 -11.33 -9.41
N GLU A 516 27.34 -11.63 -9.31
CA GLU A 516 28.12 -11.35 -8.11
C GLU A 516 28.15 -9.86 -7.74
N ARG A 517 28.35 -8.99 -8.74
CA ARG A 517 28.33 -7.54 -8.53
C ARG A 517 26.97 -7.06 -8.00
N VAL A 518 25.88 -7.54 -8.57
CA VAL A 518 24.51 -7.20 -8.17
C VAL A 518 24.24 -7.64 -6.72
N VAL A 519 24.57 -8.89 -6.40
CA VAL A 519 24.32 -9.47 -5.06
C VAL A 519 25.17 -8.81 -3.97
N ASN A 520 26.39 -8.42 -4.28
CA ASN A 520 27.30 -7.74 -3.34
C ASN A 520 26.97 -6.27 -3.12
N HIS A 521 26.07 -5.69 -3.93
CA HIS A 521 25.68 -4.31 -3.76
C HIS A 521 24.61 -4.18 -2.64
N TYR A 522 24.76 -3.19 -1.76
CA TYR A 522 23.89 -3.01 -0.58
C TYR A 522 22.40 -2.82 -0.92
N THR A 523 22.07 -2.30 -2.10
CA THR A 523 20.69 -2.15 -2.56
C THR A 523 20.03 -3.48 -2.91
N PHE A 524 20.78 -4.55 -3.11
CA PHE A 524 20.26 -5.85 -3.52
C PHE A 524 19.22 -6.40 -2.56
N TYR A 525 19.39 -6.19 -1.26
CA TYR A 525 18.55 -6.80 -0.24
C TYR A 525 17.09 -6.34 -0.22
N ALA A 526 16.77 -5.20 -0.83
CA ALA A 526 15.39 -4.76 -1.03
C ALA A 526 14.85 -5.25 -2.37
N ALA A 527 13.68 -5.91 -2.38
CA ALA A 527 13.02 -6.36 -3.60
C ALA A 527 12.48 -5.21 -4.43
N PHE A 528 12.07 -4.13 -3.77
CA PHE A 528 11.54 -2.93 -4.41
C PHE A 528 12.64 -1.92 -4.70
N GLN A 529 12.42 -1.13 -5.72
CA GLN A 529 13.22 0.04 -6.04
C GLN A 529 12.42 1.29 -5.70
N THR A 530 13.12 2.37 -5.29
CA THR A 530 12.54 3.70 -5.40
C THR A 530 12.24 3.92 -6.89
N PRO A 531 11.04 4.35 -7.29
CA PRO A 531 10.70 4.54 -8.68
C PRO A 531 11.80 5.29 -9.43
N GLU A 532 12.16 4.81 -10.61
CA GLU A 532 13.14 5.52 -11.44
C GLU A 532 12.56 6.87 -11.83
N GLU A 533 13.36 7.93 -11.66
CA GLU A 533 12.96 9.26 -12.07
C GLU A 533 13.35 9.48 -13.53
N TYR A 534 12.36 9.79 -14.36
CA TYR A 534 12.54 10.22 -15.73
C TYR A 534 12.64 11.73 -15.80
N ARG A 535 13.63 12.23 -16.53
CA ARG A 535 13.78 13.66 -16.79
C ARG A 535 12.67 14.11 -17.74
N LEU A 536 11.95 15.14 -17.34
CA LEU A 536 10.94 15.78 -18.17
C LEU A 536 11.61 16.87 -19.00
N ILE A 537 11.57 16.76 -20.32
CA ILE A 537 12.24 17.66 -21.25
C ILE A 537 11.20 18.31 -22.17
N SER A 538 11.22 19.65 -22.27
CA SER A 538 10.45 20.40 -23.25
C SER A 538 11.34 21.44 -23.93
N ASN A 539 11.31 21.52 -25.25
CA ASN A 539 12.14 22.45 -26.05
C ASN A 539 13.62 22.41 -25.63
N GLY A 540 14.17 21.21 -25.38
CA GLY A 540 15.57 21.01 -25.00
C GLY A 540 15.92 21.40 -23.57
N LYS A 541 14.98 21.92 -22.75
CA LYS A 541 15.16 22.27 -21.35
C LYS A 541 14.60 21.19 -20.44
N THR A 542 15.37 20.79 -19.41
CA THR A 542 14.88 19.90 -18.35
C THR A 542 13.96 20.70 -17.43
N LEU A 543 12.70 20.27 -17.32
CA LEU A 543 11.70 20.87 -16.45
C LEU A 543 11.79 20.36 -15.01
N GLY A 544 12.29 19.13 -14.83
CA GLY A 544 12.38 18.42 -13.56
C GLY A 544 12.42 16.92 -13.75
N THR A 545 12.07 16.17 -12.70
CA THR A 545 11.99 14.71 -12.73
C THR A 545 10.62 14.21 -12.31
N LEU A 546 10.19 13.08 -12.86
CA LEU A 546 8.95 12.39 -12.55
C LEU A 546 9.26 10.94 -12.20
N PRO A 547 8.92 10.46 -11.00
CA PRO A 547 8.92 9.03 -10.73
C PRO A 547 7.83 8.35 -11.56
N VAL A 548 8.19 7.26 -12.25
CA VAL A 548 7.26 6.51 -13.09
C VAL A 548 6.99 5.16 -12.43
N ASP A 549 5.86 5.07 -11.76
CA ASP A 549 5.36 3.90 -11.04
C ASP A 549 4.10 3.29 -11.70
N PHE A 550 3.76 3.74 -12.90
CA PHE A 550 2.64 3.23 -13.70
C PHE A 550 2.93 3.36 -15.19
N PRO A 551 2.22 2.57 -16.05
CA PRO A 551 2.44 2.60 -17.48
C PRO A 551 2.12 3.97 -18.11
N LEU A 552 3.08 4.54 -18.84
CA LEU A 552 2.91 5.75 -19.64
C LEU A 552 2.87 5.42 -21.14
N ALA A 553 2.22 6.28 -21.91
CA ALA A 553 2.17 6.16 -23.38
C ALA A 553 2.29 7.54 -24.04
N PRO A 554 2.88 7.63 -25.25
CA PRO A 554 2.79 8.83 -26.06
C PRO A 554 1.34 9.28 -26.27
N GLY A 555 1.12 10.59 -26.30
CA GLY A 555 -0.23 11.19 -26.35
C GLY A 555 -0.89 11.39 -25.00
N GLN A 556 -0.37 10.77 -23.93
CA GLN A 556 -0.89 10.96 -22.58
C GLN A 556 -0.57 12.37 -22.05
N MET A 557 -1.50 12.88 -21.24
CA MET A 557 -1.34 14.19 -20.59
C MET A 557 -0.62 14.06 -19.26
N LEU A 558 0.20 15.05 -18.94
CA LEU A 558 0.89 15.19 -17.65
C LEU A 558 0.62 16.57 -17.05
N LEU A 559 0.49 16.64 -15.73
CA LEU A 559 0.61 17.87 -14.96
C LEU A 559 1.99 17.93 -14.32
N PHE A 560 2.74 18.99 -14.57
CA PHE A 560 4.03 19.20 -13.93
C PHE A 560 4.33 20.70 -13.80
N ALA A 561 4.81 21.12 -12.63
CA ALA A 561 5.08 22.53 -12.31
C ALA A 561 3.90 23.47 -12.62
N GLY A 562 2.66 23.05 -12.26
CA GLY A 562 1.44 23.83 -12.48
C GLY A 562 1.02 24.01 -13.95
N LYS A 563 1.68 23.33 -14.89
CA LYS A 563 1.39 23.42 -16.33
C LYS A 563 0.95 22.06 -16.88
N ARG A 564 0.20 22.11 -17.98
CA ARG A 564 -0.29 20.93 -18.72
C ARG A 564 0.68 20.59 -19.84
N TRP A 565 1.00 19.31 -19.95
CA TRP A 565 1.94 18.79 -20.91
C TRP A 565 1.37 17.54 -21.57
N GLN A 566 1.65 17.35 -22.84
CA GLN A 566 1.39 16.10 -23.54
C GLN A 566 2.72 15.37 -23.76
N ILE A 567 2.73 14.07 -23.49
CA ILE A 567 3.89 13.21 -23.77
C ILE A 567 3.98 13.03 -25.28
N LEU A 568 5.09 13.50 -25.88
CA LEU A 568 5.41 13.25 -27.27
C LEU A 568 6.13 11.93 -27.45
N GLU A 569 7.16 11.71 -26.63
CA GLU A 569 8.06 10.57 -26.75
C GLU A 569 8.53 10.15 -25.35
N ILE A 570 8.78 8.84 -25.20
CA ILE A 570 9.37 8.27 -23.99
C ILE A 570 10.66 7.55 -24.40
N ASN A 571 11.78 8.06 -23.94
CA ASN A 571 13.10 7.48 -24.13
C ASN A 571 13.51 6.71 -22.87
N GLU A 572 13.27 5.41 -22.85
CA GLU A 572 13.62 4.56 -21.70
C GLU A 572 15.13 4.50 -21.45
N LYS A 573 15.94 4.38 -22.51
CA LYS A 573 17.41 4.29 -22.39
C LYS A 573 18.01 5.56 -21.79
N GLY A 574 17.50 6.71 -22.23
CA GLY A 574 17.95 8.03 -21.76
C GLY A 574 17.23 8.49 -20.47
N ARG A 575 16.26 7.73 -19.97
CA ARG A 575 15.37 8.09 -18.86
C ARG A 575 14.84 9.51 -19.03
N ALA A 576 14.22 9.78 -20.17
CA ALA A 576 13.69 11.07 -20.53
C ALA A 576 12.29 10.94 -21.15
N ILE A 577 11.42 11.88 -20.78
CA ILE A 577 10.09 12.03 -21.36
C ILE A 577 10.06 13.39 -22.03
N ILE A 578 9.82 13.40 -23.35
CA ILE A 578 9.72 14.62 -24.14
C ILE A 578 8.29 15.12 -24.09
N LEU A 579 8.14 16.38 -23.73
CA LEU A 579 6.86 17.02 -23.49
C LEU A 579 6.64 18.20 -24.44
N THR A 580 5.39 18.39 -24.83
CA THR A 580 4.92 19.63 -25.47
C THR A 580 3.84 20.30 -24.61
N PRO A 581 3.80 21.64 -24.57
CA PRO A 581 2.72 22.35 -23.89
C PRO A 581 1.36 21.97 -24.48
N SER A 582 0.35 21.80 -23.63
CA SER A 582 -1.03 21.55 -24.05
C SER A 582 -1.99 22.51 -23.36
N GLN A 583 -2.99 23.00 -24.12
CA GLN A 583 -4.05 23.86 -23.58
C GLN A 583 -5.33 23.12 -23.24
N GLY A 584 -5.50 21.88 -23.74
CA GLY A 584 -6.67 21.03 -23.52
C GLY A 584 -6.49 19.97 -22.44
N GLY A 585 -7.60 19.43 -21.93
CA GLY A 585 -7.66 18.31 -20.99
C GLY A 585 -7.01 18.54 -19.64
N GLN A 586 -7.49 17.90 -18.57
CA GLN A 586 -6.73 17.78 -17.34
C GLN A 586 -5.83 16.54 -17.42
N PRO A 587 -4.52 16.70 -17.20
CA PRO A 587 -3.68 15.55 -17.03
C PRO A 587 -4.13 14.77 -15.80
N PRO A 588 -3.99 13.43 -15.79
CA PRO A 588 -4.22 12.66 -14.59
C PRO A 588 -3.38 13.25 -13.46
N LEU A 589 -3.99 13.53 -12.34
CA LEU A 589 -3.27 13.92 -11.14
C LEU A 589 -2.56 12.69 -10.61
N PHE A 590 -1.31 12.53 -11.00
CA PHE A 590 -0.42 11.59 -10.37
C PHE A 590 0.02 12.19 -9.04
N SER A 591 -0.81 12.00 -8.02
CA SER A 591 -0.34 12.16 -6.67
C SER A 591 0.65 11.02 -6.40
N GLY A 592 1.87 11.34 -6.08
CA GLY A 592 2.90 10.38 -5.71
C GLY A 592 2.36 9.36 -4.72
N ASN A 593 2.62 8.05 -4.94
CA ASN A 593 2.04 6.89 -4.28
C ASN A 593 0.58 6.59 -4.67
N GLY A 594 0.22 6.68 -5.94
CA GLY A 594 -1.11 6.38 -6.45
C GLY A 594 -1.52 4.94 -6.23
N ALA A 595 -2.21 4.67 -5.12
CA ALA A 595 -3.02 3.48 -5.06
C ALA A 595 -4.10 3.56 -6.15
N TRP A 596 -4.27 2.47 -6.90
CA TRP A 596 -5.29 2.36 -7.91
C TRP A 596 -6.67 2.47 -7.25
N ILE A 597 -7.53 3.33 -7.78
CA ILE A 597 -8.88 3.48 -7.26
C ILE A 597 -9.72 2.26 -7.64
N HIS A 598 -10.31 1.64 -6.64
CA HIS A 598 -11.12 0.44 -6.79
C HIS A 598 -12.50 0.76 -7.39
N ASP A 599 -13.10 -0.22 -8.10
CA ASP A 599 -14.42 -0.10 -8.72
C ASP A 599 -15.50 0.37 -7.73
N ALA A 600 -15.51 -0.17 -6.51
CA ALA A 600 -16.47 0.20 -5.47
C ALA A 600 -16.46 1.70 -5.15
N VAL A 601 -15.29 2.36 -5.20
CA VAL A 601 -15.21 3.81 -4.98
C VAL A 601 -15.89 4.57 -6.11
N ARG A 602 -15.66 4.18 -7.37
CA ARG A 602 -16.27 4.82 -8.55
C ARG A 602 -17.78 4.57 -8.63
N GLN A 603 -18.21 3.38 -8.26
CA GLN A 603 -19.62 3.02 -8.18
C GLN A 603 -20.33 3.79 -7.06
N GLU A 604 -19.69 3.96 -5.90
CA GLU A 604 -20.20 4.81 -4.82
C GLU A 604 -20.28 6.29 -5.24
N MET A 605 -19.30 6.80 -6.02
CA MET A 605 -19.37 8.15 -6.61
C MET A 605 -20.60 8.28 -7.49
N PHE A 606 -20.86 7.31 -8.38
CA PHE A 606 -22.02 7.31 -9.26
C PHE A 606 -23.34 7.31 -8.47
N ALA A 607 -23.43 6.47 -7.45
CA ALA A 607 -24.58 6.42 -6.55
C ALA A 607 -24.81 7.77 -5.83
N LEU A 608 -23.74 8.43 -5.37
CA LEU A 608 -23.81 9.74 -4.71
C LEU A 608 -24.32 10.86 -5.63
N TYR A 609 -23.99 10.83 -6.95
CA TYR A 609 -24.53 11.81 -7.90
C TYR A 609 -26.03 11.63 -8.10
N GLY A 610 -26.53 10.39 -8.11
CA GLY A 610 -27.94 10.07 -8.28
C GLY A 610 -28.80 10.22 -7.01
N ALA A 611 -28.17 10.30 -5.83
CA ALA A 611 -28.86 10.40 -4.55
C ALA A 611 -29.33 11.84 -4.27
N ASP A 612 -30.36 11.98 -3.44
CA ASP A 612 -30.85 13.29 -2.97
C ASP A 612 -30.44 13.60 -1.52
N ASP A 613 -30.07 12.59 -0.74
CA ASP A 613 -29.66 12.76 0.66
C ASP A 613 -28.33 13.52 0.78
N VAL A 614 -28.20 14.28 1.85
CA VAL A 614 -27.00 15.06 2.16
C VAL A 614 -26.31 14.40 3.36
N PRO A 615 -25.06 13.91 3.20
CA PRO A 615 -24.32 13.32 4.31
C PRO A 615 -24.18 14.31 5.49
N PRO A 616 -24.48 13.90 6.74
CA PRO A 616 -24.57 14.81 7.88
C PRO A 616 -23.22 15.39 8.32
N TYR A 617 -22.12 14.83 7.84
CA TYR A 617 -20.76 15.26 8.17
C TYR A 617 -20.22 16.37 7.26
N LEU A 618 -20.98 16.84 6.26
CA LEU A 618 -20.60 17.92 5.36
C LEU A 618 -20.81 19.29 6.02
N ASP A 619 -19.85 20.20 5.90
CA ASP A 619 -20.06 21.61 6.24
C ASP A 619 -20.80 22.36 5.09
N ALA A 620 -21.08 23.64 5.30
CA ALA A 620 -21.80 24.45 4.31
C ALA A 620 -21.05 24.58 2.97
N GLY A 621 -19.69 24.63 2.99
CA GLY A 621 -18.87 24.64 1.79
C GLY A 621 -18.97 23.32 1.02
N ALA A 622 -18.86 22.21 1.73
CA ALA A 622 -18.97 20.86 1.18
C ALA A 622 -20.38 20.58 0.62
N GLN A 623 -21.45 21.06 1.29
CA GLN A 623 -22.81 20.95 0.80
C GLN A 623 -23.02 21.70 -0.52
N ARG A 624 -22.41 22.89 -0.68
CA ARG A 624 -22.44 23.62 -1.95
C ARG A 624 -21.78 22.82 -3.06
N LEU A 625 -20.59 22.24 -2.82
CA LEU A 625 -19.91 21.39 -3.80
C LEU A 625 -20.74 20.15 -4.18
N LEU A 626 -21.47 19.56 -3.23
CA LEU A 626 -22.36 18.44 -3.47
C LEU A 626 -23.50 18.84 -4.43
N VAL A 627 -24.17 19.96 -4.15
CA VAL A 627 -25.27 20.47 -4.99
C VAL A 627 -24.76 20.81 -6.38
N GLU A 628 -23.66 21.55 -6.51
CA GLU A 628 -23.08 21.93 -7.80
C GLU A 628 -22.74 20.70 -8.66
N GLY A 629 -22.06 19.70 -8.10
CA GLY A 629 -21.69 18.48 -8.82
C GLY A 629 -22.92 17.67 -9.26
N ARG A 630 -23.95 17.54 -8.42
CA ARG A 630 -25.21 16.87 -8.76
C ARG A 630 -25.98 17.60 -9.86
N ASP A 631 -26.04 18.93 -9.80
CA ASP A 631 -26.71 19.73 -10.81
C ASP A 631 -26.05 19.58 -12.18
N HIS A 632 -24.71 19.60 -12.24
CA HIS A 632 -24.00 19.37 -13.50
C HIS A 632 -24.16 17.94 -14.00
N PHE A 633 -24.11 16.92 -13.11
CA PHE A 633 -24.37 15.54 -13.47
C PHE A 633 -25.75 15.34 -14.11
N ARG A 634 -26.78 15.95 -13.52
CA ARG A 634 -28.16 15.92 -14.06
C ARG A 634 -28.29 16.69 -15.38
N ARG A 635 -27.68 17.87 -15.51
CA ARG A 635 -27.70 18.68 -16.76
C ARG A 635 -27.00 17.96 -17.91
N LEU A 636 -25.96 17.19 -17.65
CA LEU A 636 -25.26 16.40 -18.65
C LEU A 636 -25.89 15.03 -18.87
N ASP A 637 -26.97 14.71 -18.17
CA ASP A 637 -27.68 13.42 -18.16
C ASP A 637 -26.78 12.20 -18.02
N LEU A 638 -25.70 12.31 -17.20
CA LEU A 638 -24.68 11.26 -17.02
C LEU A 638 -25.22 10.03 -16.29
N GLY A 639 -26.43 10.08 -15.78
CA GLY A 639 -27.16 8.91 -15.31
C GLY A 639 -27.52 7.93 -16.44
N ARG A 640 -27.71 8.44 -17.68
CA ARG A 640 -28.09 7.68 -18.87
C ARG A 640 -27.03 7.74 -19.96
N VAL A 641 -26.50 8.94 -20.22
CA VAL A 641 -25.51 9.18 -21.28
C VAL A 641 -24.12 8.72 -20.79
N ARG A 642 -23.46 7.90 -21.59
CA ARG A 642 -22.09 7.43 -21.33
C ARG A 642 -21.04 8.07 -22.22
N LEU A 643 -21.44 8.64 -23.33
CA LEU A 643 -20.57 9.30 -24.30
C LEU A 643 -20.98 10.76 -24.44
N LEU A 644 -20.06 11.66 -24.24
CA LEU A 644 -20.27 13.10 -24.37
C LEU A 644 -19.27 13.67 -25.38
N GLN A 645 -19.75 14.43 -26.36
CA GLN A 645 -18.89 15.14 -27.31
C GLN A 645 -18.37 16.42 -26.67
N GLU A 646 -17.05 16.60 -26.58
CA GLU A 646 -16.40 17.84 -26.15
C GLU A 646 -15.42 18.33 -27.23
N GLY A 647 -15.87 19.22 -28.08
CA GLY A 647 -15.09 19.69 -29.23
C GLY A 647 -14.75 18.53 -30.19
N THR A 648 -13.45 18.24 -30.37
CA THR A 648 -12.95 17.14 -31.21
C THR A 648 -12.77 15.83 -30.45
N GLU A 649 -13.06 15.81 -29.15
CA GLU A 649 -12.88 14.66 -28.29
C GLU A 649 -14.21 14.05 -27.86
N VAL A 650 -14.21 12.76 -27.56
CA VAL A 650 -15.33 12.05 -26.93
C VAL A 650 -14.93 11.64 -25.53
N LEU A 651 -15.76 11.97 -24.55
CA LEU A 651 -15.62 11.56 -23.17
C LEU A 651 -16.45 10.30 -22.93
N LEU A 652 -15.79 9.19 -22.55
CA LEU A 652 -16.45 7.94 -22.21
C LEU A 652 -16.46 7.77 -20.68
N PHE A 653 -17.66 7.79 -20.09
CA PHE A 653 -17.89 7.58 -18.66
C PHE A 653 -18.21 6.12 -18.38
N VAL A 654 -17.37 5.45 -17.59
CA VAL A 654 -17.52 4.01 -17.29
C VAL A 654 -17.90 3.77 -15.83
N TRP A 655 -17.58 4.68 -14.94
CA TRP A 655 -17.82 4.61 -13.48
C TRP A 655 -17.22 3.34 -12.84
N GLN A 656 -16.09 2.92 -13.36
CA GLN A 656 -15.30 1.79 -12.85
C GLN A 656 -13.92 2.25 -12.38
N GLY A 657 -13.24 1.41 -11.64
CA GLY A 657 -11.92 1.67 -11.11
C GLY A 657 -10.82 1.71 -12.17
N ASP A 658 -9.65 2.12 -11.73
CA ASP A 658 -8.54 2.41 -12.64
C ASP A 658 -8.10 1.19 -13.46
N ARG A 659 -8.24 -0.03 -12.94
CA ARG A 659 -7.85 -1.24 -13.66
C ARG A 659 -8.73 -1.51 -14.88
N VAL A 660 -10.03 -1.34 -14.72
CA VAL A 660 -10.99 -1.45 -15.82
C VAL A 660 -10.76 -0.33 -16.83
N LEU A 661 -10.56 0.90 -16.35
CA LEU A 661 -10.27 2.04 -17.22
C LEU A 661 -8.96 1.86 -18.00
N HIS A 662 -7.90 1.37 -17.37
CA HIS A 662 -6.65 1.03 -18.07
C HIS A 662 -6.86 -0.05 -19.12
N THR A 663 -7.62 -1.09 -18.82
CA THR A 663 -7.93 -2.15 -19.78
C THR A 663 -8.66 -1.58 -20.99
N LEU A 664 -9.72 -0.81 -20.77
CA LEU A 664 -10.48 -0.16 -21.86
C LEU A 664 -9.61 0.82 -22.65
N ARG A 665 -8.78 1.59 -21.97
CA ARG A 665 -7.83 2.51 -22.63
C ARG A 665 -6.92 1.78 -23.61
N PHE A 666 -6.25 0.71 -23.14
CA PHE A 666 -5.34 -0.04 -24.00
C PHE A 666 -6.05 -0.88 -25.06
N TRP A 667 -7.30 -1.27 -24.82
CA TRP A 667 -8.14 -1.89 -25.84
C TRP A 667 -8.46 -0.91 -26.97
N LEU A 668 -8.81 0.35 -26.64
CA LEU A 668 -8.98 1.42 -27.63
C LEU A 668 -7.68 1.78 -28.35
N VAL A 669 -6.55 1.81 -27.64
CA VAL A 669 -5.22 2.06 -28.24
C VAL A 669 -4.85 0.95 -29.23
N ALA A 670 -5.19 -0.31 -28.96
CA ALA A 670 -4.96 -1.43 -29.88
C ALA A 670 -5.77 -1.27 -31.20
N GLU A 671 -6.91 -0.60 -31.17
CA GLU A 671 -7.70 -0.22 -32.36
C GLU A 671 -7.26 1.10 -32.99
N GLY A 672 -6.15 1.69 -32.57
CA GLY A 672 -5.58 2.93 -33.12
C GLY A 672 -6.16 4.22 -32.57
N ILE A 673 -7.04 4.17 -31.58
CA ILE A 673 -7.62 5.36 -30.94
C ILE A 673 -6.71 5.87 -29.83
N LYS A 674 -6.38 7.15 -29.87
CA LYS A 674 -5.69 7.80 -28.76
C LYS A 674 -6.65 8.01 -27.59
N ALA A 675 -6.44 7.29 -26.50
CA ALA A 675 -7.27 7.33 -25.31
C ALA A 675 -6.45 7.73 -24.08
N ASN A 676 -6.93 8.69 -23.32
CA ASN A 676 -6.34 9.14 -22.07
C ASN A 676 -7.31 8.93 -20.93
N GLN A 677 -6.83 8.43 -19.79
CA GLN A 677 -7.65 8.33 -18.58
C GLN A 677 -7.63 9.66 -17.83
N GLU A 678 -8.81 10.13 -17.45
CA GLU A 678 -8.98 11.27 -16.56
C GLU A 678 -10.05 10.93 -15.51
N TRP A 679 -9.65 10.73 -14.25
CA TRP A 679 -10.52 10.29 -13.14
C TRP A 679 -11.27 9.00 -13.47
N THR A 680 -12.60 9.09 -13.67
CA THR A 680 -13.50 7.97 -13.96
C THR A 680 -13.92 7.89 -15.43
N LEU A 681 -13.27 8.65 -16.28
CA LEU A 681 -13.60 8.71 -17.71
C LEU A 681 -12.37 8.46 -18.60
N LEU A 682 -12.62 8.08 -19.84
CA LEU A 682 -11.62 8.08 -20.90
C LEU A 682 -11.91 9.19 -21.88
N ARG A 683 -10.88 9.97 -22.22
CA ARG A 683 -10.91 11.04 -23.21
C ARG A 683 -10.32 10.48 -24.52
N LEU A 684 -11.11 10.46 -25.57
CA LEU A 684 -10.80 9.90 -26.89
C LEU A 684 -10.56 11.03 -27.87
N ASP A 685 -9.33 11.16 -28.36
CA ASP A 685 -8.90 12.23 -29.27
C ASP A 685 -9.41 12.01 -30.69
N LYS A 686 -9.90 13.08 -31.35
CA LYS A 686 -10.36 13.11 -32.75
C LYS A 686 -11.39 12.04 -33.11
N CYS A 687 -12.34 11.80 -32.22
CA CYS A 687 -13.44 10.85 -32.40
C CYS A 687 -14.79 11.55 -32.39
N LYS A 688 -15.78 10.88 -33.00
CA LYS A 688 -17.21 11.26 -32.90
C LYS A 688 -17.99 10.18 -32.16
N VAL A 689 -19.02 10.57 -31.44
CA VAL A 689 -19.85 9.65 -30.64
C VAL A 689 -20.33 8.44 -31.43
N PRO A 690 -20.91 8.54 -32.68
CA PRO A 690 -21.37 7.36 -33.40
C PRO A 690 -20.23 6.36 -33.75
N GLU A 691 -19.02 6.86 -34.01
CA GLU A 691 -17.84 6.03 -34.32
C GLU A 691 -17.43 5.21 -33.08
N VAL A 692 -17.43 5.87 -31.92
CA VAL A 692 -17.10 5.22 -30.62
C VAL A 692 -18.18 4.21 -30.25
N GLU A 693 -19.48 4.55 -30.42
CA GLU A 693 -20.58 3.61 -30.18
C GLU A 693 -20.49 2.35 -31.03
N ALA A 694 -20.21 2.49 -32.31
CA ALA A 694 -20.01 1.36 -33.22
C ALA A 694 -18.81 0.48 -32.80
N LEU A 695 -17.72 1.10 -32.35
CA LEU A 695 -16.54 0.39 -31.86
C LEU A 695 -16.85 -0.35 -30.56
N LEU A 696 -17.47 0.30 -29.56
CA LEU A 696 -17.83 -0.34 -28.30
C LEU A 696 -18.80 -1.50 -28.50
N SER A 697 -19.73 -1.38 -29.49
CA SER A 697 -20.64 -2.46 -29.86
C SER A 697 -19.87 -3.67 -30.44
N ARG A 698 -18.85 -3.43 -31.24
CA ARG A 698 -17.95 -4.50 -31.70
C ARG A 698 -17.21 -5.16 -30.54
N PHE A 699 -16.70 -4.38 -29.57
CA PHE A 699 -16.01 -4.94 -28.41
C PHE A 699 -16.93 -5.86 -27.59
N VAL A 700 -18.18 -5.46 -27.38
CA VAL A 700 -19.15 -6.30 -26.69
C VAL A 700 -19.45 -7.59 -27.44
N ALA A 701 -19.56 -7.52 -28.77
CA ALA A 701 -19.83 -8.68 -29.62
C ALA A 701 -18.67 -9.68 -29.70
N HIS A 702 -17.43 -9.20 -29.65
CA HIS A 702 -16.23 -10.07 -29.72
C HIS A 702 -15.85 -10.73 -28.40
N GLY A 703 -16.36 -10.22 -27.27
CA GLY A 703 -15.96 -10.70 -25.94
C GLY A 703 -14.74 -9.98 -25.35
N PRO A 704 -14.25 -10.42 -24.17
CA PRO A 704 -13.14 -9.76 -23.49
C PRO A 704 -11.84 -9.86 -24.30
N PRO A 705 -11.01 -8.78 -24.32
CA PRO A 705 -9.76 -8.77 -25.08
C PRO A 705 -8.70 -9.68 -24.46
N GLU A 706 -7.77 -10.15 -25.26
CA GLU A 706 -6.63 -10.90 -24.75
C GLU A 706 -5.64 -9.96 -24.02
N PRO A 707 -5.31 -10.24 -22.74
CA PRO A 707 -4.45 -9.35 -21.95
C PRO A 707 -3.05 -9.14 -22.53
N LEU A 708 -2.46 -10.19 -23.14
CA LEU A 708 -1.14 -10.11 -23.76
C LEU A 708 -1.11 -9.15 -24.96
N THR A 709 -2.19 -9.12 -25.74
CA THR A 709 -2.32 -8.17 -26.85
C THR A 709 -2.32 -6.74 -26.34
N LEU A 710 -3.01 -6.47 -25.23
CA LEU A 710 -3.02 -5.14 -24.61
C LEU A 710 -1.64 -4.75 -24.06
N ALA A 711 -0.92 -5.69 -23.46
CA ALA A 711 0.39 -5.45 -22.85
C ALA A 711 1.44 -4.97 -23.87
N ARG A 712 1.35 -5.45 -25.11
CA ARG A 712 2.25 -5.03 -26.22
C ARG A 712 2.16 -3.55 -26.56
N HIS A 713 1.04 -2.90 -26.27
CA HIS A 713 0.83 -1.47 -26.50
C HIS A 713 1.30 -0.58 -25.33
N VAL A 714 1.80 -1.17 -24.23
CA VAL A 714 2.37 -0.43 -23.10
C VAL A 714 3.80 -0.02 -23.44
N ALA A 715 4.08 1.28 -23.40
CA ALA A 715 5.40 1.78 -23.78
C ALA A 715 6.45 1.59 -22.66
N ILE A 716 6.09 1.80 -21.39
CA ILE A 716 7.00 1.61 -20.25
C ILE A 716 6.59 0.35 -19.49
N LYS A 717 7.38 -0.70 -19.65
CA LYS A 717 7.17 -2.01 -19.02
C LYS A 717 8.13 -2.27 -17.85
N LYS A 718 9.30 -1.61 -17.86
CA LYS A 718 10.37 -1.81 -16.88
C LYS A 718 10.17 -0.88 -15.67
N THR A 719 9.24 -1.22 -14.81
CA THR A 719 8.86 -0.42 -13.63
C THR A 719 9.48 -0.93 -12.32
N GLU A 720 9.96 -2.18 -12.29
CA GLU A 720 10.56 -2.77 -11.12
C GLU A 720 12.07 -2.98 -11.27
N LYS A 721 12.75 -3.17 -10.15
CA LYS A 721 14.21 -3.16 -10.02
C LYS A 721 14.95 -4.09 -10.99
N HIS A 722 14.47 -5.31 -11.18
CA HIS A 722 15.12 -6.31 -12.00
C HIS A 722 14.45 -6.52 -13.37
N HIS A 723 13.45 -5.70 -13.73
CA HIS A 723 12.83 -5.71 -15.05
C HIS A 723 13.82 -5.46 -16.22
N PRO A 724 14.90 -4.67 -16.06
CA PRO A 724 15.90 -4.51 -17.12
C PRO A 724 16.53 -5.81 -17.61
N TYR A 725 16.49 -6.87 -16.81
CA TYR A 725 17.06 -8.18 -17.13
C TYR A 725 16.07 -9.15 -17.78
N LEU A 726 14.80 -8.76 -17.96
CA LEU A 726 13.74 -9.60 -18.49
C LEU A 726 13.44 -9.27 -19.95
N SER A 727 13.10 -10.30 -20.72
CA SER A 727 12.61 -10.15 -22.11
C SER A 727 11.24 -9.48 -22.14
N GLU A 728 10.91 -8.89 -23.30
CA GLU A 728 9.60 -8.30 -23.57
C GLU A 728 8.45 -9.30 -23.32
N GLU A 729 8.65 -10.57 -23.69
CA GLU A 729 7.67 -11.64 -23.48
C GLU A 729 7.30 -11.80 -21.98
N LEU A 730 8.29 -11.82 -21.09
CA LEU A 730 8.07 -11.94 -19.66
C LEU A 730 7.46 -10.67 -19.06
N LEU A 731 7.88 -9.49 -19.54
CA LEU A 731 7.29 -8.22 -19.13
C LEU A 731 5.84 -8.09 -19.58
N ASP A 732 5.50 -8.52 -20.80
CA ASP A 732 4.12 -8.56 -21.29
C ASP A 732 3.26 -9.52 -20.47
N LEU A 733 3.78 -10.69 -20.12
CA LEU A 733 3.10 -11.66 -19.26
C LEU A 733 2.78 -11.07 -17.88
N GLU A 734 3.74 -10.40 -17.28
CA GLU A 734 3.55 -9.76 -15.95
C GLU A 734 2.54 -8.62 -16.01
N LEU A 735 2.65 -7.74 -17.00
CA LEU A 735 1.68 -6.65 -17.22
C LEU A 735 0.28 -7.18 -17.49
N ALA A 736 0.15 -8.21 -18.33
CA ALA A 736 -1.12 -8.85 -18.65
C ALA A 736 -1.86 -9.32 -17.39
N GLY A 737 -1.14 -9.94 -16.45
CA GLY A 737 -1.72 -10.42 -15.19
C GLY A 737 -1.94 -9.32 -14.14
N ASN A 738 -1.06 -8.32 -14.08
CA ASN A 738 -1.02 -7.35 -13.00
C ASN A 738 -1.87 -6.10 -13.27
N VAL A 739 -1.93 -5.64 -14.52
CA VAL A 739 -2.50 -4.33 -14.90
C VAL A 739 -3.91 -4.45 -15.45
N PHE A 740 -4.21 -5.47 -16.23
CA PHE A 740 -5.47 -5.58 -16.95
C PHE A 740 -6.52 -6.43 -16.24
N ASP A 741 -7.79 -6.12 -16.52
CA ASP A 741 -8.97 -6.87 -16.12
C ASP A 741 -9.95 -6.95 -17.30
N PRO A 742 -9.68 -7.81 -18.28
CA PRO A 742 -10.46 -7.90 -19.50
C PRO A 742 -11.92 -8.27 -19.26
N GLN A 743 -12.17 -9.16 -18.33
CA GLN A 743 -13.51 -9.63 -18.01
C GLN A 743 -14.38 -8.49 -17.44
N SER A 744 -13.87 -7.79 -16.42
CA SER A 744 -14.59 -6.67 -15.81
C SER A 744 -14.76 -5.50 -16.79
N ALA A 745 -13.78 -5.25 -17.67
CA ALA A 745 -13.87 -4.23 -18.69
C ALA A 745 -14.97 -4.54 -19.73
N TRP A 746 -15.03 -5.78 -20.21
CA TRP A 746 -16.07 -6.23 -21.12
C TRP A 746 -17.47 -6.19 -20.47
N GLU A 747 -17.61 -6.66 -19.23
CA GLU A 747 -18.87 -6.60 -18.49
C GLU A 747 -19.34 -5.17 -18.26
N ALA A 748 -18.43 -4.25 -17.98
CA ALA A 748 -18.75 -2.82 -17.85
C ALA A 748 -19.34 -2.26 -19.14
N LEU A 749 -18.74 -2.57 -20.31
CA LEU A 749 -19.29 -2.15 -21.60
C LEU A 749 -20.65 -2.78 -21.89
N ARG A 750 -20.82 -4.08 -21.60
CA ARG A 750 -22.09 -4.77 -21.82
C ARG A 750 -23.24 -4.18 -21.00
N LYS A 751 -22.98 -3.80 -19.75
CA LYS A 751 -23.96 -3.13 -18.90
C LYS A 751 -24.33 -1.74 -19.43
N THR A 752 -23.38 -1.04 -20.04
CA THR A 752 -23.63 0.29 -20.63
C THR A 752 -24.48 0.24 -21.91
N GLN A 753 -24.53 -0.86 -22.64
CA GLN A 753 -25.37 -1.01 -23.83
C GLN A 753 -26.79 -1.49 -23.49
N ALA A 754 -26.99 -2.13 -22.34
CA ALA A 754 -28.28 -2.65 -21.90
C ALA A 754 -29.15 -1.60 -21.16
N SER A 755 -28.57 -0.49 -20.76
CA SER A 755 -29.23 0.66 -20.12
C SER A 755 -29.50 1.80 -21.09
#